data_e22f0f81fe83b3e151b148cdd898cfc3
#
_entry.id   e22f0f81fe83b3e151b148cdd898cfc3
#
_cell.length_a   1.000
_cell.length_b   1.000
_cell.length_c   1.000
_cell.angle_alpha   90.00
_cell.angle_beta   90.00
_cell.angle_gamma   90.00
#
_symmetry.space_group_name_H-M   'P 1'
#
loop_
_entity.id
_entity.type
_entity.pdbx_description
1 polymer ?
#
loop_
_entity_poly.entity_id
_entity_poly.type
_entity_poly.pdbx_seq_one_letter_code
_entity_poly.pdbx_strand_id
1 'polypeptide(L)'
;LWAVSLGWELRRGRQVVISGQIRDRWWFEDRPASFRELVAGVLEVRGADVVGWWDPVAGLTFPLPGHAELFARLAADRPGGGTRSAGPAAPGADRRSDSRAPGGSRPWAASGAPDDGRAGAASGPLEDDRTQADSRAPEDGRPRSDARTQRGAERRRDRSSLLAPRPGAPPRAFDDAVAVAHRLAASPDAATAFVFQDVDHHLPPGQPESNAGYLRLRAAMTDAVPAHVAQAGRRPHARNAVLCAVGDVGRLPGWFHLEDPRIATLHVGPPDPSERRLWLTWLRGDFNGATNATRHDLEALVGATDGMRGWDIDALARTSWLREAPLQKPDKLLELHRLNVSVDPWTQLDRDTVARAADVLGDRVVGQSTAVEAVAAALRSAYVGVDFGGSGTARPRGAFFFVGPTGVGKTELAKAVAELMFGDQSAYARFDMSEYQQEHAAERLAGAPPGYIGHEQGGELTRRVQERPFSVLLFDEIEKAHPRVLDKFLQILEDGRLTDGRGQTAYFSQCLIIFTSNTGADAVQDLLSEGDEDVPYAALEAHFTRAVEEKFRAIGRPEIYGRLKPGVVVFDMLRREHIVRIADRLLDQLTESVRERHQVKLAPDPDSLHPWITERMSDPEHQAYGGRQIRNELERLRAAVVSHFLARRPAPGSRIRLGVDADGTPWVRADEPRAGTGEGEG
;
A
#
# COMPACT_ATOMS: atom_id res chain seq x y z
N LEU A 1 11.10 -16.93 22.26
CA LEU A 1 12.55 -16.79 22.02
C LEU A 1 13.07 -15.39 22.32
N TRP A 2 12.48 -14.31 21.80
CA TRP A 2 12.99 -12.96 22.02
C TRP A 2 12.95 -12.48 23.48
N ALA A 3 11.93 -12.89 24.27
CA ALA A 3 11.83 -12.57 25.69
C ALA A 3 12.98 -13.18 26.51
N VAL A 4 13.43 -14.38 26.11
CA VAL A 4 14.62 -15.01 26.70
C VAL A 4 15.88 -14.20 26.35
N SER A 5 16.00 -13.74 25.10
CA SER A 5 17.10 -12.89 24.66
C SER A 5 17.11 -11.55 25.41
N LEU A 6 15.96 -10.93 25.64
CA LEU A 6 15.83 -9.75 26.48
C LEU A 6 16.41 -9.99 27.87
N GLY A 7 15.98 -11.09 28.51
CA GLY A 7 16.49 -11.48 29.82
C GLY A 7 18.00 -11.73 29.84
N TRP A 8 18.59 -12.23 28.74
CA TRP A 8 20.02 -12.42 28.58
C TRP A 8 20.79 -11.10 28.51
N GLU A 9 20.34 -10.16 27.67
CA GLU A 9 21.02 -8.87 27.50
C GLU A 9 20.98 -8.04 28.79
N LEU A 10 19.86 -8.08 29.52
CA LEU A 10 19.76 -7.43 30.82
C LEU A 10 20.72 -8.03 31.87
N ARG A 11 20.95 -9.37 31.85
CA ARG A 11 21.95 -10.02 32.70
C ARG A 11 23.37 -9.57 32.41
N ARG A 12 23.67 -9.30 31.14
CA ARG A 12 24.96 -8.76 30.70
C ARG A 12 25.17 -7.30 31.09
N GLY A 13 24.14 -6.67 31.66
CA GLY A 13 24.18 -5.26 32.03
C GLY A 13 23.98 -4.32 30.85
N ARG A 14 23.48 -4.82 29.72
CA ARG A 14 23.18 -4.00 28.56
C ARG A 14 21.78 -3.42 28.64
N GLN A 15 21.64 -2.20 28.21
CA GLN A 15 20.35 -1.58 27.94
C GLN A 15 19.83 -2.06 26.58
N VAL A 16 18.53 -2.05 26.37
CA VAL A 16 17.96 -2.69 25.17
C VAL A 16 17.05 -1.76 24.40
N VAL A 17 17.30 -1.67 23.09
CA VAL A 17 16.33 -1.14 22.12
C VAL A 17 15.58 -2.33 21.53
N ILE A 18 14.28 -2.38 21.76
CA ILE A 18 13.39 -3.43 21.24
C ILE A 18 12.68 -2.87 20.01
N SER A 19 12.72 -3.60 18.90
CA SER A 19 12.08 -3.17 17.65
C SER A 19 11.20 -4.26 17.04
N GLY A 20 10.21 -3.87 16.23
CA GLY A 20 9.35 -4.79 15.50
C GLY A 20 7.93 -4.85 16.04
N GLN A 21 7.40 -6.03 16.31
CA GLN A 21 5.98 -6.26 16.64
C GLN A 21 5.63 -5.87 18.09
N ILE A 22 6.02 -4.66 18.54
CA ILE A 22 5.83 -4.18 19.93
C ILE A 22 4.36 -3.88 20.30
N ARG A 23 3.45 -3.88 19.33
CA ARG A 23 2.01 -3.64 19.56
C ARG A 23 1.18 -4.93 19.44
N ASP A 24 1.86 -6.07 19.30
CA ASP A 24 1.22 -7.37 19.15
C ASP A 24 0.95 -8.05 20.49
N ARG A 25 0.32 -9.22 20.44
CA ARG A 25 0.11 -10.14 21.56
C ARG A 25 1.09 -11.29 21.48
N TRP A 26 1.41 -11.88 22.63
CA TRP A 26 2.42 -12.90 22.77
C TRP A 26 1.96 -14.00 23.71
N TRP A 27 2.45 -15.22 23.52
CA TRP A 27 2.17 -16.31 24.44
C TRP A 27 3.04 -16.16 25.70
N PHE A 28 2.37 -16.01 26.86
CA PHE A 28 3.06 -15.83 28.15
C PHE A 28 2.24 -16.48 29.25
N GLU A 29 2.87 -17.36 30.11
CA GLU A 29 2.22 -18.02 31.22
C GLU A 29 0.88 -18.67 30.86
N ASP A 30 0.88 -19.51 29.81
CA ASP A 30 -0.28 -20.28 29.34
C ASP A 30 -1.48 -19.45 28.81
N ARG A 31 -1.27 -18.18 28.49
CA ARG A 31 -2.27 -17.30 27.87
C ARG A 31 -1.65 -16.28 26.93
N PRO A 32 -2.44 -15.72 26.00
CA PRO A 32 -2.05 -14.54 25.24
C PRO A 32 -1.94 -13.31 26.15
N ALA A 33 -0.81 -12.62 26.08
CA ALA A 33 -0.52 -11.39 26.83
C ALA A 33 -0.12 -10.27 25.89
N SER A 34 -0.30 -9.01 26.28
CA SER A 34 0.23 -7.87 25.55
C SER A 34 1.76 -7.82 25.66
N PHE A 35 2.40 -7.16 24.68
CA PHE A 35 3.83 -6.88 24.72
C PHE A 35 4.24 -6.23 26.04
N ARG A 36 3.44 -5.28 26.53
CA ARG A 36 3.65 -4.59 27.79
C ARG A 36 3.63 -5.52 29.00
N GLU A 37 2.65 -6.41 29.10
CA GLU A 37 2.54 -7.40 30.19
C GLU A 37 3.74 -8.36 30.18
N LEU A 38 4.11 -8.86 29.00
CA LEU A 38 5.24 -9.78 28.86
C LEU A 38 6.57 -9.13 29.25
N VAL A 39 6.88 -7.94 28.74
CA VAL A 39 8.11 -7.22 29.08
C VAL A 39 8.15 -6.88 30.54
N ALA A 40 7.03 -6.40 31.12
CA ALA A 40 6.93 -6.09 32.55
C ALA A 40 7.19 -7.34 33.42
N GLY A 41 6.61 -8.48 33.04
CA GLY A 41 6.85 -9.76 33.73
C GLY A 41 8.32 -10.20 33.64
N VAL A 42 8.96 -10.06 32.48
CA VAL A 42 10.42 -10.35 32.33
C VAL A 42 11.23 -9.45 33.24
N LEU A 43 10.95 -8.16 33.33
CA LEU A 43 11.65 -7.21 34.19
C LEU A 43 11.46 -7.50 35.67
N GLU A 44 10.25 -7.86 36.08
CA GLU A 44 9.93 -8.26 37.45
C GLU A 44 10.69 -9.54 37.85
N VAL A 45 10.65 -10.58 37.02
CA VAL A 45 11.42 -11.82 37.22
C VAL A 45 12.94 -11.56 37.29
N ARG A 46 13.42 -10.50 36.60
CA ARG A 46 14.82 -10.05 36.69
C ARG A 46 15.15 -9.23 37.93
N GLY A 47 14.17 -8.99 38.78
CA GLY A 47 14.36 -8.36 40.07
C GLY A 47 14.13 -6.86 40.09
N ALA A 48 13.45 -6.30 39.12
CA ALA A 48 13.00 -4.92 39.20
C ALA A 48 11.95 -4.75 40.28
N ASP A 49 12.20 -3.83 41.24
CA ASP A 49 11.26 -3.46 42.29
C ASP A 49 10.19 -2.50 41.76
N VAL A 50 10.55 -1.70 40.74
CA VAL A 50 9.64 -0.79 40.03
C VAL A 50 9.80 -0.95 38.53
N VAL A 51 8.69 -1.21 37.83
CA VAL A 51 8.63 -1.18 36.37
C VAL A 51 7.74 -0.02 35.97
N GLY A 52 8.34 1.01 35.36
CA GLY A 52 7.67 2.15 34.74
C GLY A 52 7.53 1.99 33.25
N TRP A 53 6.41 2.42 32.71
CA TRP A 53 6.11 2.35 31.27
C TRP A 53 5.60 3.70 30.79
N TRP A 54 6.33 4.30 29.87
CA TRP A 54 5.95 5.55 29.24
C TRP A 54 5.48 5.31 27.80
N ASP A 55 4.36 5.94 27.43
CA ASP A 55 3.89 6.05 26.06
C ASP A 55 3.38 7.50 25.78
N PRO A 56 3.32 7.93 24.50
CA PRO A 56 2.97 9.33 24.16
C PRO A 56 1.55 9.74 24.58
N VAL A 57 0.65 8.80 24.81
CA VAL A 57 -0.76 9.06 25.13
C VAL A 57 -1.01 9.09 26.62
N ALA A 58 -0.57 8.06 27.34
CA ALA A 58 -0.83 7.90 28.75
C ALA A 58 0.22 8.57 29.66
N GLY A 59 1.44 8.84 29.11
CA GLY A 59 2.59 9.25 29.90
C GLY A 59 3.16 8.08 30.70
N LEU A 60 3.83 8.36 31.82
CA LEU A 60 4.43 7.32 32.67
C LEU A 60 3.35 6.62 33.49
N THR A 61 3.27 5.32 33.33
CA THR A 61 2.30 4.42 33.99
C THR A 61 3.02 3.20 34.56
N PHE A 62 2.34 2.40 35.41
CA PHE A 62 2.92 1.24 36.05
C PHE A 62 2.08 0.00 35.77
N PRO A 63 2.60 -0.95 34.98
CA PRO A 63 1.83 -2.12 34.55
C PRO A 63 1.60 -3.15 35.65
N LEU A 64 2.41 -3.12 36.72
CA LEU A 64 2.35 -4.10 37.81
C LEU A 64 1.75 -3.49 39.10
N PRO A 65 0.98 -4.27 39.88
CA PRO A 65 0.37 -3.80 41.13
C PRO A 65 1.42 -3.32 42.16
N GLY A 66 1.12 -2.23 42.87
CA GLY A 66 1.98 -1.68 43.90
C GLY A 66 3.19 -0.87 43.40
N HIS A 67 3.56 -0.96 42.13
CA HIS A 67 4.74 -0.26 41.59
C HIS A 67 4.55 1.26 41.56
N ALA A 68 3.32 1.75 41.40
CA ALA A 68 3.02 3.18 41.44
C ALA A 68 3.28 3.79 42.82
N GLU A 69 2.94 3.07 43.89
CA GLU A 69 3.16 3.52 45.26
C GLU A 69 4.64 3.53 45.63
N LEU A 70 5.37 2.48 45.23
CA LEU A 70 6.81 2.40 45.46
C LEU A 70 7.55 3.49 44.65
N PHE A 71 7.16 3.72 43.40
CA PHE A 71 7.67 4.83 42.60
C PHE A 71 7.45 6.18 43.28
N ALA A 72 6.24 6.44 43.81
CA ALA A 72 5.94 7.69 44.48
C ALA A 72 6.85 7.93 45.69
N ARG A 73 7.18 6.89 46.46
CA ARG A 73 8.13 6.96 47.57
C ARG A 73 9.54 7.28 47.09
N LEU A 74 10.07 6.53 46.13
CA LEU A 74 11.41 6.72 45.57
C LEU A 74 11.57 8.08 44.85
N ALA A 75 10.51 8.57 44.21
CA ALA A 75 10.51 9.85 43.53
C ALA A 75 10.45 11.03 44.54
N ALA A 76 9.86 10.85 45.68
CA ALA A 76 9.77 11.86 46.75
C ALA A 76 11.05 12.01 47.57
N ASP A 77 11.86 10.96 47.68
CA ASP A 77 13.16 11.02 48.37
C ASP A 77 14.15 11.88 47.53
N ARG A 78 14.28 13.15 47.94
CA ARG A 78 15.29 14.05 47.39
C ARG A 78 16.67 13.68 48.01
N PRO A 79 17.70 13.42 47.23
CA PRO A 79 19.07 13.43 47.75
C PRO A 79 19.46 14.88 47.98
N GLY A 80 19.28 15.36 49.23
CA GLY A 80 19.64 16.74 49.55
C GLY A 80 19.08 17.27 50.88
N GLY A 81 19.06 16.44 51.93
CA GLY A 81 18.69 16.87 53.27
C GLY A 81 19.59 16.21 54.33
N GLY A 82 20.88 16.27 54.13
CA GLY A 82 21.82 15.88 55.17
C GLY A 82 21.74 16.85 56.34
N THR A 83 21.10 16.41 57.42
CA THR A 83 21.19 17.05 58.75
C THR A 83 22.65 17.13 59.12
N ARG A 84 23.21 18.36 59.15
CA ARG A 84 24.44 18.67 59.82
C ARG A 84 24.26 18.42 61.30
N SER A 85 24.76 17.29 61.79
CA SER A 85 25.06 17.18 63.23
C SER A 85 26.36 17.91 63.50
N ALA A 86 26.25 18.97 64.28
CA ALA A 86 27.39 19.72 64.78
C ALA A 86 28.16 18.85 65.81
N GLY A 87 29.44 18.78 65.68
CA GLY A 87 30.31 18.24 66.70
C GLY A 87 31.74 18.63 66.41
N PRO A 88 32.65 18.74 67.40
CA PRO A 88 33.23 20.00 67.81
C PRO A 88 34.64 20.26 67.26
N ALA A 89 35.03 21.52 67.42
CA ALA A 89 36.22 22.21 66.88
C ALA A 89 37.55 21.74 67.50
N ALA A 90 38.58 21.81 66.67
CA ALA A 90 39.94 22.35 66.79
C ALA A 90 41.02 21.49 67.48
N PRO A 91 42.35 21.78 67.40
CA PRO A 91 43.00 22.84 66.65
C PRO A 91 44.33 22.47 65.97
N GLY A 92 44.79 23.25 65.05
CA GLY A 92 46.16 23.80 65.04
C GLY A 92 47.25 23.17 64.19
N ALA A 93 47.96 24.11 63.54
CA ALA A 93 49.36 24.16 63.11
C ALA A 93 49.72 23.45 61.81
N ASP A 94 50.12 24.16 60.88
CA ASP A 94 51.21 25.08 60.50
C ASP A 94 52.25 24.43 59.55
N ARG A 95 52.48 25.14 58.44
CA ARG A 95 53.73 25.37 57.71
C ARG A 95 54.32 24.35 56.75
N ARG A 96 54.43 24.93 55.55
CA ARG A 96 55.61 25.03 54.69
C ARG A 96 55.96 23.85 53.77
N SER A 97 55.90 24.14 52.54
CA SER A 97 56.92 24.57 51.57
C SER A 97 57.63 23.45 50.80
N ASP A 98 57.72 23.74 49.60
CA ASP A 98 58.82 23.57 48.61
C ASP A 98 58.73 22.42 47.61
N SER A 99 58.50 22.80 46.43
CA SER A 99 59.43 22.92 45.27
C SER A 99 59.77 21.67 44.48
N ARG A 100 59.71 21.90 43.18
CA ARG A 100 60.47 21.35 42.08
C ARG A 100 59.88 20.22 41.23
N ALA A 101 59.51 20.72 40.07
CA ALA A 101 59.68 19.95 38.84
C ALA A 101 61.17 19.74 38.51
N PRO A 102 61.61 18.86 37.65
CA PRO A 102 61.49 19.18 36.23
C PRO A 102 61.48 17.97 35.25
N GLY A 103 61.21 18.30 33.99
CA GLY A 103 61.77 17.70 32.79
C GLY A 103 60.94 16.56 32.20
N GLY A 104 60.52 16.58 31.07
CA GLY A 104 60.98 17.07 29.79
C GLY A 104 61.04 15.92 28.81
N SER A 105 60.30 16.04 27.78
CA SER A 105 60.81 15.88 26.41
C SER A 105 59.69 15.58 25.40
N ARG A 106 59.58 16.51 24.52
CA ARG A 106 58.97 16.44 23.18
C ARG A 106 59.94 15.69 22.23
N PRO A 107 59.68 15.62 20.95
CA PRO A 107 58.54 15.18 20.11
C PRO A 107 59.05 14.25 19.00
N TRP A 108 58.15 13.77 18.16
CA TRP A 108 58.57 13.42 16.80
C TRP A 108 57.54 13.89 15.77
N ALA A 109 58.07 14.64 14.80
CA ALA A 109 57.41 15.27 13.71
C ALA A 109 57.77 14.58 12.39
N ALA A 110 56.86 14.75 11.47
CA ALA A 110 57.03 15.04 10.05
C ALA A 110 57.48 13.96 9.06
N SER A 111 56.74 13.85 8.01
CA SER A 111 57.04 14.14 6.59
C SER A 111 56.20 13.19 5.72
N GLY A 112 55.66 13.55 4.61
CA GLY A 112 55.79 14.60 3.66
C GLY A 112 54.78 14.37 2.53
N ALA A 113 54.35 15.44 1.92
CA ALA A 113 53.68 15.47 0.62
C ALA A 113 54.68 15.32 -0.54
N PRO A 114 54.30 15.11 -1.76
CA PRO A 114 54.08 16.18 -2.74
C PRO A 114 52.81 15.94 -3.61
N ASP A 115 52.03 16.91 -4.02
CA ASP A 115 52.18 18.03 -4.98
C ASP A 115 52.21 17.60 -6.46
N ASP A 116 51.42 18.34 -7.20
CA ASP A 116 51.31 18.55 -8.66
C ASP A 116 49.95 18.12 -9.24
N GLY A 117 49.17 18.96 -9.89
CA GLY A 117 49.35 20.29 -10.38
C GLY A 117 48.31 20.59 -11.50
N ARG A 118 47.82 21.78 -11.51
CA ARG A 118 47.34 22.60 -12.67
C ARG A 118 46.24 22.02 -13.56
N ALA A 119 45.28 22.73 -14.04
CA ALA A 119 44.93 24.11 -14.33
C ALA A 119 43.53 24.05 -14.96
N GLY A 120 42.63 24.96 -14.99
CA GLY A 120 42.64 26.37 -15.11
C GLY A 120 41.37 26.82 -15.81
N ALA A 121 40.96 28.03 -15.46
CA ALA A 121 40.22 29.03 -16.23
C ALA A 121 38.69 28.76 -16.42
N ALA A 122 37.81 29.60 -15.96
CA ALA A 122 37.62 31.02 -15.94
C ALA A 122 36.32 31.42 -16.71
N SER A 123 35.73 32.44 -16.16
CA SER A 123 34.76 33.41 -16.71
C SER A 123 33.30 33.08 -16.49
N GLY A 124 32.55 33.78 -15.67
CA GLY A 124 32.30 35.18 -15.51
C GLY A 124 30.90 35.52 -16.04
N PRO A 125 30.24 36.51 -15.49
CA PRO A 125 28.79 36.61 -15.36
C PRO A 125 28.13 37.57 -16.39
N LEU A 126 26.80 37.52 -16.50
CA LEU A 126 25.92 38.57 -17.04
C LEU A 126 24.60 38.52 -16.28
N GLU A 127 24.31 39.40 -15.45
CA GLU A 127 23.58 40.67 -15.45
C GLU A 127 22.22 40.69 -16.15
N ASP A 128 21.25 41.07 -15.32
CA ASP A 128 20.13 42.02 -15.49
C ASP A 128 19.10 41.80 -16.63
N ASP A 129 17.86 41.79 -16.27
CA ASP A 129 16.99 42.93 -16.53
C ASP A 129 15.68 42.96 -15.71
N ARG A 130 15.37 44.16 -15.28
CA ARG A 130 14.18 44.59 -14.54
C ARG A 130 13.01 44.78 -15.49
N THR A 131 11.81 44.55 -15.02
CA THR A 131 10.72 45.51 -15.29
C THR A 131 9.71 45.55 -14.16
N GLN A 132 9.57 46.77 -13.66
CA GLN A 132 8.53 47.29 -12.77
C GLN A 132 7.19 47.38 -13.50
N ALA A 133 6.12 47.20 -12.77
CA ALA A 133 4.90 47.99 -12.98
C ALA A 133 4.09 48.09 -11.68
N ASP A 134 4.05 49.30 -11.27
CA ASP A 134 3.25 50.07 -10.34
C ASP A 134 1.74 49.83 -10.41
N SER A 135 1.03 49.85 -9.26
CA SER A 135 -0.03 50.84 -9.01
C SER A 135 -0.77 50.64 -7.67
N ARG A 136 -0.58 51.62 -6.82
CA ARG A 136 -1.55 52.36 -5.98
C ARG A 136 -2.42 51.65 -4.95
N ALA A 137 -2.09 51.97 -3.71
CA ALA A 137 -2.96 52.04 -2.54
C ALA A 137 -4.03 53.14 -2.67
N PRO A 138 -5.07 53.11 -1.81
CA PRO A 138 -5.20 54.24 -0.89
C PRO A 138 -5.32 53.87 0.60
N GLU A 139 -4.82 54.82 1.39
CA GLU A 139 -4.87 54.93 2.85
C GLU A 139 -6.32 55.05 3.35
N ASP A 140 -6.64 54.50 4.52
CA ASP A 140 -7.03 55.22 5.75
C ASP A 140 -7.57 54.22 6.80
N GLY A 141 -7.15 54.38 8.05
CA GLY A 141 -7.83 53.75 9.19
C GLY A 141 -6.90 53.39 10.37
N ARG A 142 -6.64 54.32 11.25
CA ARG A 142 -5.88 54.19 12.50
C ARG A 142 -6.33 53.01 13.38
N PRO A 143 -5.43 52.35 14.12
CA PRO A 143 -5.73 51.20 14.97
C PRO A 143 -6.34 51.64 16.31
N ARG A 144 -7.46 51.02 16.64
CA ARG A 144 -7.99 51.00 18.00
C ARG A 144 -7.30 49.90 18.79
N SER A 145 -6.69 50.26 19.88
CA SER A 145 -5.98 49.47 20.85
C SER A 145 -6.80 48.28 21.36
N ASP A 146 -6.30 47.05 21.12
CA ASP A 146 -6.82 45.82 21.65
C ASP A 146 -6.45 45.57 23.12
N ALA A 147 -7.21 46.20 24.02
CA ALA A 147 -7.20 45.83 25.46
C ALA A 147 -7.85 44.47 25.75
N ARG A 148 -8.31 43.74 24.72
CA ARG A 148 -8.95 42.44 24.88
C ARG A 148 -7.98 41.24 24.77
N THR A 149 -6.83 41.39 24.13
CA THR A 149 -5.85 40.33 23.92
C THR A 149 -4.97 40.07 25.14
N GLN A 150 -4.74 41.05 25.96
CA GLN A 150 -3.94 40.87 27.19
C GLN A 150 -4.72 40.15 28.31
N ARG A 151 -6.03 40.35 28.44
CA ARG A 151 -6.85 39.62 29.42
C ARG A 151 -7.07 38.12 29.03
N GLY A 152 -6.93 37.75 27.75
CA GLY A 152 -6.99 36.38 27.29
C GLY A 152 -5.71 35.60 27.55
N ALA A 153 -4.55 36.25 27.53
CA ALA A 153 -3.26 35.63 27.84
C ALA A 153 -3.04 35.44 29.35
N GLU A 154 -3.50 36.36 30.17
CA GLU A 154 -3.47 36.22 31.64
C GLU A 154 -4.45 35.13 32.16
N ARG A 155 -5.63 35.02 31.55
CA ARG A 155 -6.55 33.93 31.89
C ARG A 155 -6.09 32.54 31.40
N ARG A 156 -5.20 32.45 30.40
CA ARG A 156 -4.57 31.18 30.01
C ARG A 156 -3.41 30.81 30.92
N ARG A 157 -2.68 31.77 31.49
CA ARG A 157 -1.63 31.52 32.49
C ARG A 157 -2.22 31.01 33.83
N ASP A 158 -3.39 31.49 34.21
CA ASP A 158 -4.01 31.11 35.48
C ASP A 158 -4.70 29.72 35.42
N ARG A 159 -5.03 29.19 34.21
CA ARG A 159 -5.52 27.81 34.09
C ARG A 159 -4.40 26.76 34.04
N SER A 160 -3.17 27.15 33.72
CA SER A 160 -2.02 26.23 33.78
C SER A 160 -1.51 26.03 35.21
N SER A 161 -1.78 26.95 36.15
CA SER A 161 -1.45 26.80 37.58
C SER A 161 -2.38 25.86 38.34
N LEU A 162 -3.58 25.58 37.80
CA LEU A 162 -4.53 24.61 38.39
C LEU A 162 -4.22 23.14 38.04
N LEU A 163 -3.23 22.89 37.16
CA LEU A 163 -2.77 21.59 36.74
C LEU A 163 -1.31 21.32 37.13
N ALA A 164 -0.79 21.99 38.14
CA ALA A 164 0.49 21.58 38.72
C ALA A 164 0.34 20.13 39.21
N PRO A 165 1.18 19.19 38.73
CA PRO A 165 1.10 17.80 39.15
C PRO A 165 1.24 17.72 40.65
N ARG A 166 0.37 16.95 41.29
CA ARG A 166 0.49 16.65 42.72
C ARG A 166 1.88 16.08 42.99
N PRO A 167 2.57 16.47 44.08
CA PRO A 167 3.84 15.86 44.43
C PRO A 167 3.71 14.33 44.45
N GLY A 168 4.49 13.62 43.62
CA GLY A 168 4.43 12.17 43.47
C GLY A 168 3.55 11.64 42.31
N ALA A 169 2.84 12.51 41.58
CA ALA A 169 2.15 12.08 40.36
C ALA A 169 3.16 11.73 39.23
N PRO A 170 2.93 10.63 38.49
CA PRO A 170 3.83 10.25 37.41
C PRO A 170 3.82 11.30 36.28
N PRO A 171 5.01 11.63 35.70
CA PRO A 171 5.13 12.63 34.65
C PRO A 171 4.45 12.16 33.36
N ARG A 172 3.79 13.09 32.67
CA ARG A 172 3.18 12.84 31.36
C ARG A 172 4.12 13.23 30.21
N ALA A 173 4.85 14.33 30.37
CA ALA A 173 5.79 14.79 29.37
C ALA A 173 6.98 13.84 29.26
N PHE A 174 7.46 13.65 28.01
CA PHE A 174 8.58 12.76 27.71
C PHE A 174 9.84 13.14 28.47
N ASP A 175 10.23 14.42 28.42
CA ASP A 175 11.46 14.93 29.04
C ASP A 175 11.43 14.76 30.55
N ASP A 176 10.30 15.02 31.18
CA ASP A 176 10.15 14.83 32.62
C ASP A 176 10.23 13.33 33.01
N ALA A 177 9.63 12.46 32.17
CA ALA A 177 9.69 11.02 32.38
C ALA A 177 11.12 10.49 32.21
N VAL A 178 11.84 10.94 31.20
CA VAL A 178 13.26 10.59 31.00
C VAL A 178 14.13 11.10 32.13
N ALA A 179 13.92 12.34 32.62
CA ALA A 179 14.67 12.90 33.74
C ALA A 179 14.48 12.12 35.02
N VAL A 180 13.23 11.68 35.33
CA VAL A 180 12.94 10.85 36.46
C VAL A 180 13.53 9.45 36.30
N ALA A 181 13.37 8.82 35.16
CA ALA A 181 13.94 7.52 34.87
C ALA A 181 15.48 7.54 34.98
N HIS A 182 16.13 8.56 34.45
CA HIS A 182 17.59 8.75 34.55
C HIS A 182 18.04 8.84 36.00
N ARG A 183 17.38 9.69 36.80
CA ARG A 183 17.72 9.86 38.21
C ARG A 183 17.58 8.55 38.99
N LEU A 184 16.49 7.81 38.81
CA LEU A 184 16.23 6.56 39.53
C LEU A 184 17.14 5.43 38.98
N ALA A 185 17.39 5.34 37.72
CA ALA A 185 18.29 4.36 37.15
C ALA A 185 19.78 4.60 37.50
N ALA A 186 20.17 5.84 37.78
CA ALA A 186 21.48 6.21 38.27
C ALA A 186 21.65 6.03 39.81
N SER A 187 20.56 5.72 40.55
CA SER A 187 20.63 5.42 41.97
C SER A 187 20.77 3.91 42.22
N PRO A 188 21.64 3.47 43.12
CA PRO A 188 21.76 2.08 43.50
C PRO A 188 20.72 1.62 44.57
N ASP A 189 19.86 2.54 45.08
CA ASP A 189 19.02 2.30 46.25
C ASP A 189 17.84 1.35 45.98
N ALA A 190 17.41 1.26 44.72
CA ALA A 190 16.35 0.36 44.28
C ALA A 190 16.63 -0.17 42.89
N ALA A 191 16.11 -1.36 42.58
CA ALA A 191 16.14 -1.90 41.24
C ALA A 191 14.97 -1.36 40.43
N THR A 192 15.24 -0.45 39.49
CA THR A 192 14.22 0.21 38.67
C THR A 192 14.35 -0.15 37.22
N ALA A 193 13.25 -0.33 36.52
CA ALA A 193 13.21 -0.54 35.09
C ALA A 193 12.19 0.40 34.43
N PHE A 194 12.60 1.11 33.38
CA PHE A 194 11.75 2.01 32.63
C PHE A 194 11.73 1.62 31.16
N VAL A 195 10.54 1.54 30.58
CA VAL A 195 10.34 1.27 29.15
C VAL A 195 9.70 2.49 28.50
N PHE A 196 10.35 3.03 27.48
CA PHE A 196 9.84 4.12 26.65
C PHE A 196 9.37 3.55 25.34
N GLN A 197 8.05 3.54 25.13
CA GLN A 197 7.41 2.98 23.95
C GLN A 197 7.08 4.05 22.91
N ASP A 198 7.11 3.66 21.60
CA ASP A 198 6.76 4.51 20.46
C ASP A 198 7.57 5.81 20.37
N VAL A 199 8.82 5.76 20.82
CA VAL A 199 9.74 6.92 20.82
C VAL A 199 10.02 7.41 19.40
N ASP A 200 10.09 6.53 18.40
CA ASP A 200 10.26 6.82 16.99
C ASP A 200 9.13 7.66 16.39
N HIS A 201 7.92 7.54 16.93
CA HIS A 201 6.78 8.37 16.56
C HIS A 201 6.75 9.71 17.34
N HIS A 202 7.19 9.69 18.59
CA HIS A 202 7.21 10.90 19.42
C HIS A 202 8.36 11.84 19.06
N LEU A 203 9.52 11.29 18.69
CA LEU A 203 10.71 12.02 18.28
C LEU A 203 11.04 11.72 16.81
N PRO A 204 10.39 12.37 15.85
CA PRO A 204 10.64 12.12 14.44
C PRO A 204 12.10 12.47 14.07
N PRO A 205 12.76 11.65 13.26
CA PRO A 205 14.16 11.85 12.91
C PRO A 205 14.38 13.15 12.12
N GLY A 206 15.57 13.75 12.29
CA GLY A 206 15.98 14.94 11.52
C GLY A 206 15.62 16.29 12.14
N GLN A 207 14.91 16.34 13.26
CA GLN A 207 14.62 17.59 13.98
C GLN A 207 15.62 17.81 15.14
N PRO A 208 16.11 19.05 15.36
CA PRO A 208 17.06 19.34 16.47
C PRO A 208 16.50 18.99 17.86
N GLU A 209 15.20 19.23 18.08
CA GLU A 209 14.52 18.93 19.34
C GLU A 209 14.43 17.44 19.61
N SER A 210 14.17 16.66 18.54
CA SER A 210 14.18 15.18 18.60
C SER A 210 15.55 14.63 18.94
N ASN A 211 16.62 15.19 18.35
CA ASN A 211 17.99 14.78 18.68
C ASN A 211 18.32 15.03 20.15
N ALA A 212 17.88 16.15 20.73
CA ALA A 212 18.05 16.43 22.15
C ALA A 212 17.29 15.43 23.04
N GLY A 213 16.08 15.00 22.65
CA GLY A 213 15.31 13.95 23.30
C GLY A 213 16.03 12.60 23.28
N TYR A 214 16.55 12.18 22.12
CA TYR A 214 17.34 10.96 21.99
C TYR A 214 18.62 11.00 22.82
N LEU A 215 19.33 12.14 22.87
CA LEU A 215 20.52 12.29 23.70
C LEU A 215 20.21 12.10 25.19
N ARG A 216 19.11 12.71 25.68
CA ARG A 216 18.68 12.52 27.09
C ARG A 216 18.31 11.07 27.39
N LEU A 217 17.55 10.42 26.49
CA LEU A 217 17.20 9.02 26.65
C LEU A 217 18.43 8.11 26.62
N ARG A 218 19.38 8.36 25.71
CA ARG A 218 20.65 7.62 25.66
C ARG A 218 21.44 7.79 26.96
N ALA A 219 21.53 8.99 27.51
CA ALA A 219 22.20 9.23 28.78
C ALA A 219 21.52 8.42 29.91
N ALA A 220 20.19 8.42 30.00
CA ALA A 220 19.46 7.62 30.97
C ALA A 220 19.74 6.11 30.81
N MET A 221 19.91 5.61 29.58
CA MET A 221 20.27 4.22 29.31
C MET A 221 21.74 3.92 29.73
N THR A 222 22.67 4.78 29.37
CA THR A 222 24.12 4.52 29.56
C THR A 222 24.59 4.76 30.98
N ASP A 223 23.91 5.63 31.74
CA ASP A 223 24.26 5.97 33.13
C ASP A 223 23.53 5.08 34.16
N ALA A 224 22.72 4.12 33.72
CA ALA A 224 22.06 3.17 34.58
C ALA A 224 23.07 2.27 35.33
N VAL A 225 23.02 2.32 36.65
CA VAL A 225 23.96 1.60 37.52
C VAL A 225 23.39 0.27 38.01
N PRO A 226 24.22 -0.70 38.45
CA PRO A 226 23.74 -1.87 39.19
C PRO A 226 23.04 -1.45 40.46
N ALA A 227 21.86 -2.00 40.75
CA ALA A 227 21.20 -1.77 42.00
C ALA A 227 21.95 -2.50 43.15
N HIS A 228 22.30 -1.79 44.21
CA HIS A 228 22.77 -2.40 45.41
C HIS A 228 21.57 -2.99 46.14
N VAL A 229 21.21 -4.22 45.86
CA VAL A 229 20.28 -4.98 46.71
C VAL A 229 21.07 -5.39 47.95
N ALA A 230 21.29 -4.41 48.80
CA ALA A 230 21.95 -4.58 50.09
C ALA A 230 21.06 -5.38 51.10
N GLN A 231 19.99 -5.96 50.67
CA GLN A 231 19.15 -6.80 51.51
C GLN A 231 19.45 -8.28 51.27
N ALA A 232 20.35 -8.77 52.11
CA ALA A 232 20.42 -10.15 52.52
C ALA A 232 20.04 -11.20 51.45
N GLY A 233 20.88 -11.40 50.46
CA GLY A 233 20.89 -12.67 49.72
C GLY A 233 19.79 -12.95 48.73
N ARG A 234 18.82 -12.02 48.50
CA ARG A 234 17.65 -12.34 47.72
C ARG A 234 17.77 -12.14 46.20
N ARG A 235 18.63 -11.22 45.69
CA ARG A 235 18.73 -10.94 44.26
C ARG A 235 20.11 -10.37 43.85
N PRO A 236 21.16 -11.17 43.78
CA PRO A 236 22.54 -10.69 43.55
C PRO A 236 22.81 -10.05 42.19
N HIS A 237 21.82 -10.01 41.29
CA HIS A 237 21.98 -9.55 39.91
C HIS A 237 20.94 -8.51 39.45
N ALA A 238 20.21 -7.89 40.38
CA ALA A 238 19.27 -6.82 40.03
C ALA A 238 20.02 -5.60 39.51
N ARG A 239 19.68 -5.13 38.34
CA ARG A 239 20.27 -3.95 37.72
C ARG A 239 19.18 -2.99 37.27
N ASN A 240 19.46 -1.72 37.36
CA ASN A 240 18.63 -0.70 36.77
C ASN A 240 18.64 -0.81 35.25
N ALA A 241 17.50 -0.66 34.62
CA ALA A 241 17.33 -0.79 33.18
C ALA A 241 16.49 0.36 32.62
N VAL A 242 16.92 0.89 31.49
CA VAL A 242 16.13 1.82 30.68
C VAL A 242 16.06 1.26 29.27
N LEU A 243 14.88 0.94 28.82
CA LEU A 243 14.61 0.30 27.55
C LEU A 243 13.88 1.28 26.61
N CYS A 244 14.14 1.16 25.32
CA CYS A 244 13.42 1.85 24.27
C CYS A 244 12.68 0.82 23.40
N ALA A 245 11.37 0.97 23.21
CA ALA A 245 10.57 0.08 22.36
C ALA A 245 9.99 0.86 21.18
N VAL A 246 10.29 0.42 19.95
CA VAL A 246 9.92 1.09 18.71
C VAL A 246 9.37 0.11 17.68
N GLY A 247 8.52 0.59 16.79
CA GLY A 247 8.00 -0.22 15.70
C GLY A 247 9.06 -0.52 14.64
N ASP A 248 9.91 0.46 14.33
CA ASP A 248 10.95 0.36 13.32
C ASP A 248 12.26 0.99 13.82
N VAL A 249 13.29 0.16 13.97
CA VAL A 249 14.61 0.62 14.40
C VAL A 249 15.28 1.54 13.36
N GLY A 250 14.94 1.41 12.09
CA GLY A 250 15.44 2.26 11.02
C GLY A 250 15.03 3.73 11.14
N ARG A 251 14.01 4.02 11.97
CA ARG A 251 13.60 5.40 12.30
C ARG A 251 14.43 6.04 13.41
N LEU A 252 15.21 5.24 14.13
CA LEU A 252 16.11 5.77 15.16
C LEU A 252 17.41 6.27 14.53
N PRO A 253 18.02 7.35 15.05
CA PRO A 253 19.34 7.76 14.63
C PRO A 253 20.37 6.63 14.88
N GLY A 254 21.23 6.33 13.90
CA GLY A 254 22.23 5.25 14.02
C GLY A 254 23.14 5.41 15.24
N TRP A 255 23.55 6.63 15.54
CA TRP A 255 24.37 6.95 16.71
C TRP A 255 23.68 6.64 18.05
N PHE A 256 22.34 6.58 18.08
CA PHE A 256 21.59 6.31 19.31
C PHE A 256 21.76 4.86 19.80
N HIS A 257 21.78 3.89 18.89
CA HIS A 257 21.70 2.47 19.23
C HIS A 257 22.82 1.59 18.68
N LEU A 258 23.59 2.04 17.65
CA LEU A 258 24.62 1.21 17.02
C LEU A 258 26.03 1.46 17.56
N GLU A 259 26.31 2.65 18.08
CA GLU A 259 27.68 3.07 18.43
C GLU A 259 28.10 2.69 19.86
N ASP A 260 27.15 2.38 20.73
CA ASP A 260 27.46 2.09 22.14
C ASP A 260 27.31 0.60 22.46
N PRO A 261 28.39 -0.11 22.82
CA PRO A 261 28.33 -1.54 23.13
C PRO A 261 27.48 -1.86 24.37
N ARG A 262 27.14 -0.87 25.20
CA ARG A 262 26.25 -1.02 26.35
C ARG A 262 24.78 -1.09 25.93
N ILE A 263 24.46 -0.74 24.68
CA ILE A 263 23.10 -0.81 24.14
C ILE A 263 23.01 -2.01 23.19
N ALA A 264 22.04 -2.87 23.38
CA ALA A 264 21.71 -3.97 22.49
C ALA A 264 20.45 -3.68 21.70
N THR A 265 20.39 -4.04 20.45
CA THR A 265 19.16 -4.02 19.66
C THR A 265 18.59 -5.42 19.58
N LEU A 266 17.30 -5.56 19.94
CA LEU A 266 16.56 -6.81 19.91
C LEU A 266 15.36 -6.67 18.96
N HIS A 267 15.32 -7.51 17.93
CA HIS A 267 14.19 -7.54 17.02
C HIS A 267 13.13 -8.55 17.45
N VAL A 268 11.87 -8.10 17.45
CA VAL A 268 10.69 -8.89 17.79
C VAL A 268 9.93 -9.17 16.49
N GLY A 269 10.13 -10.37 15.94
CA GLY A 269 9.41 -10.87 14.76
C GLY A 269 8.00 -11.36 15.09
N PRO A 270 7.24 -11.89 14.14
CA PRO A 270 5.96 -12.57 14.40
C PRO A 270 6.17 -13.84 15.25
N PRO A 271 5.09 -14.38 15.88
CA PRO A 271 5.16 -15.62 16.66
C PRO A 271 5.78 -16.79 15.88
N ASP A 272 6.68 -17.52 16.52
CA ASP A 272 7.29 -18.70 15.92
C ASP A 272 6.30 -19.89 15.82
N PRO A 273 6.60 -20.97 15.06
CA PRO A 273 5.68 -22.11 14.91
C PRO A 273 5.27 -22.76 16.24
N SER A 274 6.13 -22.75 17.25
CA SER A 274 5.85 -23.32 18.55
C SER A 274 4.88 -22.45 19.36
N GLU A 275 5.07 -21.14 19.32
CA GLU A 275 4.17 -20.16 19.91
C GLU A 275 2.80 -20.19 19.21
N ARG A 276 2.77 -20.24 17.87
CA ARG A 276 1.51 -20.37 17.11
C ARG A 276 0.76 -21.66 17.46
N ARG A 277 1.47 -22.79 17.60
CA ARG A 277 0.85 -24.07 18.01
C ARG A 277 0.19 -23.98 19.39
N LEU A 278 0.86 -23.40 20.37
CA LEU A 278 0.31 -23.19 21.71
C LEU A 278 -0.94 -22.29 21.63
N TRP A 279 -0.85 -21.22 20.90
CA TRP A 279 -1.94 -20.27 20.74
C TRP A 279 -3.16 -20.86 20.04
N LEU A 280 -2.97 -21.52 18.92
CA LEU A 280 -4.05 -22.18 18.16
C LEU A 280 -4.64 -23.38 18.93
N THR A 281 -3.84 -24.06 19.75
CA THR A 281 -4.33 -25.09 20.65
C THR A 281 -5.26 -24.51 21.72
N TRP A 282 -4.92 -23.37 22.26
CA TRP A 282 -5.73 -22.64 23.23
C TRP A 282 -7.03 -22.11 22.61
N LEU A 283 -6.95 -21.52 21.41
CA LEU A 283 -8.09 -21.03 20.65
C LEU A 283 -8.93 -22.12 19.99
N ARG A 284 -8.52 -23.40 20.03
CA ARG A 284 -9.15 -24.46 19.26
C ARG A 284 -10.67 -24.47 19.40
N GLY A 285 -11.18 -24.31 20.61
CA GLY A 285 -12.62 -24.30 20.91
C GLY A 285 -13.37 -23.13 20.28
N ASP A 286 -12.67 -22.07 19.94
CA ASP A 286 -13.22 -20.82 19.39
C ASP A 286 -13.31 -20.84 17.84
N PHE A 287 -12.96 -21.95 17.20
CA PHE A 287 -13.11 -22.12 15.75
C PHE A 287 -14.36 -22.89 15.38
N ASN A 288 -14.96 -22.53 14.25
CA ASN A 288 -16.02 -23.35 13.64
C ASN A 288 -15.47 -24.72 13.25
N GLY A 289 -16.25 -25.80 13.49
CA GLY A 289 -15.83 -27.17 13.22
C GLY A 289 -14.82 -27.77 14.21
N ALA A 290 -14.52 -27.07 15.32
CA ALA A 290 -13.55 -27.49 16.33
C ALA A 290 -13.79 -28.90 16.90
N THR A 291 -15.05 -29.31 17.05
CA THR A 291 -15.43 -30.64 17.58
C THR A 291 -14.94 -31.79 16.72
N ASN A 292 -14.85 -31.60 15.42
CA ASN A 292 -14.44 -32.63 14.44
C ASN A 292 -13.00 -32.47 13.97
N ALA A 293 -12.27 -31.45 14.54
CA ALA A 293 -10.91 -31.15 14.14
C ALA A 293 -9.91 -32.17 14.68
N THR A 294 -9.07 -32.69 13.80
CA THR A 294 -7.97 -33.59 14.15
C THR A 294 -6.70 -32.83 14.52
N ARG A 295 -5.70 -33.53 15.06
CA ARG A 295 -4.38 -32.93 15.29
C ARG A 295 -3.73 -32.51 13.96
N HIS A 296 -3.99 -33.25 12.87
CA HIS A 296 -3.47 -32.92 11.56
C HIS A 296 -4.04 -31.60 11.05
N ASP A 297 -5.33 -31.33 11.24
CA ASP A 297 -5.96 -30.05 10.85
C ASP A 297 -5.35 -28.86 11.61
N LEU A 298 -5.05 -29.06 12.90
CA LEU A 298 -4.40 -28.03 13.70
C LEU A 298 -2.97 -27.74 13.21
N GLU A 299 -2.18 -28.79 12.89
CA GLU A 299 -0.84 -28.60 12.33
C GLU A 299 -0.87 -27.94 10.95
N ALA A 300 -1.85 -28.28 10.11
CA ALA A 300 -2.06 -27.60 8.84
C ALA A 300 -2.35 -26.09 9.05
N LEU A 301 -3.18 -25.75 10.06
CA LEU A 301 -3.47 -24.36 10.40
C LEU A 301 -2.23 -23.63 10.95
N VAL A 302 -1.40 -24.30 11.78
CA VAL A 302 -0.10 -23.75 12.24
C VAL A 302 0.82 -23.42 11.08
N GLY A 303 0.90 -24.31 10.07
CA GLY A 303 1.66 -24.06 8.87
C GLY A 303 1.12 -22.87 8.05
N ALA A 304 -0.19 -22.86 7.87
CA ALA A 304 -0.88 -21.85 7.05
C ALA A 304 -0.83 -20.43 7.68
N THR A 305 -0.74 -20.31 9.01
CA THR A 305 -0.63 -19.04 9.73
C THR A 305 0.80 -18.48 9.82
N ASP A 306 1.72 -18.96 8.99
CA ASP A 306 3.09 -18.45 8.99
C ASP A 306 3.16 -16.94 8.72
N GLY A 307 3.97 -16.22 9.52
CA GLY A 307 4.10 -14.77 9.45
C GLY A 307 2.93 -13.96 10.02
N MET A 308 1.85 -14.60 10.49
CA MET A 308 0.72 -13.89 11.12
C MET A 308 1.08 -13.36 12.50
N ARG A 309 0.53 -12.19 12.84
CA ARG A 309 0.65 -11.59 14.16
C ARG A 309 -0.31 -12.25 15.14
N GLY A 310 -0.07 -12.09 16.41
CA GLY A 310 -0.96 -12.60 17.45
C GLY A 310 -2.40 -12.09 17.34
N TRP A 311 -2.58 -10.81 17.05
CA TRP A 311 -3.90 -10.23 16.80
C TRP A 311 -4.63 -10.83 15.61
N ASP A 312 -3.88 -11.18 14.54
CA ASP A 312 -4.44 -11.82 13.34
C ASP A 312 -4.89 -13.25 13.65
N ILE A 313 -4.13 -13.97 14.50
CA ILE A 313 -4.50 -15.32 14.97
C ILE A 313 -5.79 -15.27 15.81
N ASP A 314 -5.92 -14.31 16.73
CA ASP A 314 -7.15 -14.11 17.50
C ASP A 314 -8.35 -13.74 16.60
N ALA A 315 -8.10 -12.89 15.57
CA ALA A 315 -9.14 -12.49 14.63
C ALA A 315 -9.55 -13.66 13.70
N LEU A 316 -8.65 -14.59 13.44
CA LEU A 316 -8.90 -15.75 12.57
C LEU A 316 -9.99 -16.65 13.15
N ALA A 317 -10.00 -16.88 14.46
CA ALA A 317 -11.04 -17.66 15.13
C ALA A 317 -12.43 -17.01 14.96
N ARG A 318 -12.50 -15.68 15.09
CA ARG A 318 -13.74 -14.93 14.83
C ARG A 318 -14.18 -15.01 13.38
N THR A 319 -13.22 -14.89 12.45
CA THR A 319 -13.49 -15.04 11.00
C THR A 319 -14.07 -16.41 10.69
N SER A 320 -13.59 -17.48 11.34
CA SER A 320 -14.06 -18.84 11.18
C SER A 320 -15.57 -18.96 11.44
N TRP A 321 -16.08 -18.33 12.48
CA TRP A 321 -17.52 -18.31 12.77
C TRP A 321 -18.31 -17.38 11.86
N LEU A 322 -17.84 -16.16 11.68
CA LEU A 322 -18.55 -15.16 10.87
C LEU A 322 -18.69 -15.56 9.40
N ARG A 323 -17.80 -16.43 8.91
CA ARG A 323 -17.75 -16.86 7.51
C ARG A 323 -18.08 -18.34 7.33
N GLU A 324 -18.51 -19.01 8.39
CA GLU A 324 -18.81 -20.44 8.37
C GLU A 324 -17.67 -21.28 7.77
N ALA A 325 -16.43 -20.82 7.95
CA ALA A 325 -15.22 -21.46 7.44
C ALA A 325 -14.63 -22.38 8.52
N PRO A 326 -14.76 -23.70 8.39
CA PRO A 326 -14.29 -24.60 9.43
C PRO A 326 -12.76 -24.70 9.48
N LEU A 327 -12.22 -24.98 10.67
CA LEU A 327 -10.79 -25.15 10.93
C LEU A 327 -10.11 -26.17 10.02
N GLN A 328 -10.86 -27.19 9.55
CA GLN A 328 -10.40 -28.21 8.60
C GLN A 328 -10.04 -27.68 7.20
N LYS A 329 -10.41 -26.42 6.90
CA LYS A 329 -10.11 -25.77 5.62
C LYS A 329 -9.27 -24.50 5.86
N PRO A 330 -8.03 -24.64 6.32
CA PRO A 330 -7.19 -23.51 6.72
C PRO A 330 -6.95 -22.52 5.57
N ASP A 331 -6.77 -23.00 4.35
CA ASP A 331 -6.54 -22.16 3.18
C ASP A 331 -7.71 -21.23 2.91
N LYS A 332 -8.94 -21.75 2.92
CA LYS A 332 -10.15 -20.95 2.72
C LYS A 332 -10.36 -19.97 3.88
N LEU A 333 -10.09 -20.38 5.10
CA LEU A 333 -10.21 -19.54 6.28
C LEU A 333 -9.24 -18.35 6.21
N LEU A 334 -7.99 -18.59 5.83
CA LEU A 334 -6.97 -17.55 5.66
C LEU A 334 -7.29 -16.63 4.49
N GLU A 335 -7.79 -17.15 3.40
CA GLU A 335 -8.26 -16.36 2.27
C GLU A 335 -9.33 -15.38 2.70
N LEU A 336 -10.38 -15.83 3.38
CA LEU A 336 -11.45 -14.99 3.89
C LEU A 336 -10.98 -13.97 4.92
N HIS A 337 -10.00 -14.33 5.75
CA HIS A 337 -9.41 -13.41 6.72
C HIS A 337 -8.58 -12.31 6.04
N ARG A 338 -7.77 -12.66 5.04
CA ARG A 338 -6.91 -11.72 4.29
C ARG A 338 -7.70 -10.72 3.46
N LEU A 339 -8.82 -11.17 2.89
CA LEU A 339 -9.62 -10.33 1.99
C LEU A 339 -10.50 -9.32 2.73
N ASN A 340 -10.75 -9.51 4.03
CA ASN A 340 -11.61 -8.67 4.87
C ASN A 340 -12.97 -8.30 4.22
N VAL A 341 -13.48 -9.15 3.33
CA VAL A 341 -14.72 -8.91 2.55
C VAL A 341 -15.85 -9.73 3.13
N SER A 342 -17.03 -9.11 3.20
CA SER A 342 -18.21 -9.74 3.80
C SER A 342 -18.77 -10.90 3.01
N VAL A 343 -18.62 -10.90 1.69
CA VAL A 343 -19.14 -11.92 0.79
C VAL A 343 -18.12 -12.12 -0.34
N ASP A 344 -17.90 -13.37 -0.74
CA ASP A 344 -17.09 -13.71 -1.91
C ASP A 344 -17.94 -13.50 -3.17
N PRO A 345 -17.66 -12.48 -4.02
CA PRO A 345 -18.44 -12.22 -5.23
C PRO A 345 -18.45 -13.39 -6.21
N TRP A 346 -17.41 -14.25 -6.19
CA TRP A 346 -17.37 -15.45 -7.04
C TRP A 346 -18.47 -16.46 -6.69
N THR A 347 -18.85 -16.54 -5.41
CA THR A 347 -19.94 -17.42 -4.96
C THR A 347 -21.32 -16.86 -5.24
N GLN A 348 -21.41 -15.54 -5.52
CA GLN A 348 -22.66 -14.87 -5.86
C GLN A 348 -22.96 -14.89 -7.37
N LEU A 349 -21.97 -15.27 -8.18
CA LEU A 349 -22.18 -15.39 -9.61
C LEU A 349 -23.24 -16.44 -9.93
N ASP A 350 -24.24 -16.03 -10.71
CA ASP A 350 -25.22 -16.96 -11.22
C ASP A 350 -24.56 -17.95 -12.19
N ARG A 351 -24.80 -19.23 -11.93
CA ARG A 351 -24.25 -20.33 -12.73
C ARG A 351 -24.63 -20.22 -14.20
N ASP A 352 -25.87 -19.82 -14.49
CA ASP A 352 -26.38 -19.72 -15.85
C ASP A 352 -25.74 -18.56 -16.60
N THR A 353 -25.43 -17.47 -15.91
CA THR A 353 -24.67 -16.33 -16.45
C THR A 353 -23.26 -16.74 -16.82
N VAL A 354 -22.55 -17.48 -15.95
CA VAL A 354 -21.21 -17.97 -16.24
C VAL A 354 -21.22 -19.02 -17.38
N ALA A 355 -22.23 -19.89 -17.43
CA ALA A 355 -22.37 -20.85 -18.51
C ALA A 355 -22.53 -20.17 -19.89
N ARG A 356 -23.25 -19.04 -19.95
CA ARG A 356 -23.49 -18.24 -21.15
C ARG A 356 -22.50 -17.08 -21.33
N ALA A 357 -21.34 -17.12 -20.63
CA ALA A 357 -20.37 -16.05 -20.68
C ALA A 357 -19.90 -15.72 -22.12
N ALA A 358 -19.77 -16.75 -22.98
CA ALA A 358 -19.38 -16.53 -24.37
C ALA A 358 -20.41 -15.70 -25.16
N ASP A 359 -21.71 -15.95 -24.97
CA ASP A 359 -22.76 -15.21 -25.63
C ASP A 359 -22.77 -13.75 -25.15
N VAL A 360 -22.75 -13.54 -23.82
CA VAL A 360 -22.77 -12.21 -23.21
C VAL A 360 -21.57 -11.37 -23.61
N LEU A 361 -20.36 -11.96 -23.62
CA LEU A 361 -19.15 -11.29 -24.05
C LEU A 361 -19.13 -11.05 -25.55
N GLY A 362 -19.63 -12.00 -26.36
CA GLY A 362 -19.73 -11.92 -27.83
C GLY A 362 -20.69 -10.84 -28.31
N ASP A 363 -21.79 -10.65 -27.59
CA ASP A 363 -22.70 -9.55 -27.86
C ASP A 363 -22.01 -8.20 -27.73
N ARG A 364 -21.06 -8.07 -26.83
CA ARG A 364 -20.33 -6.83 -26.58
C ARG A 364 -19.09 -6.65 -27.45
N VAL A 365 -18.37 -7.73 -27.76
CA VAL A 365 -17.14 -7.70 -28.55
C VAL A 365 -17.33 -8.46 -29.85
N VAL A 366 -17.78 -7.73 -30.86
CA VAL A 366 -18.13 -8.28 -32.17
C VAL A 366 -16.90 -8.69 -32.95
N GLY A 367 -16.92 -9.86 -33.60
CA GLY A 367 -15.88 -10.34 -34.51
C GLY A 367 -14.68 -10.99 -33.84
N GLN A 368 -14.76 -11.28 -32.54
CA GLN A 368 -13.66 -11.87 -31.77
C GLN A 368 -14.05 -13.21 -31.13
N SER A 369 -14.73 -14.07 -31.88
CA SER A 369 -15.32 -15.32 -31.35
C SER A 369 -14.30 -16.21 -30.65
N THR A 370 -13.10 -16.39 -31.22
CA THR A 370 -12.03 -17.20 -30.63
C THR A 370 -11.51 -16.61 -29.32
N ALA A 371 -11.29 -15.30 -29.29
CA ALA A 371 -10.83 -14.62 -28.08
C ALA A 371 -11.90 -14.65 -26.97
N VAL A 372 -13.16 -14.43 -27.35
CA VAL A 372 -14.31 -14.49 -26.42
C VAL A 372 -14.46 -15.88 -25.83
N GLU A 373 -14.39 -16.95 -26.65
CA GLU A 373 -14.52 -18.32 -26.15
C GLU A 373 -13.36 -18.73 -25.25
N ALA A 374 -12.11 -18.34 -25.58
CA ALA A 374 -10.95 -18.60 -24.73
C ALA A 374 -11.11 -17.96 -23.34
N VAL A 375 -11.56 -16.71 -23.29
CA VAL A 375 -11.81 -16.00 -22.04
C VAL A 375 -12.98 -16.62 -21.27
N ALA A 376 -14.09 -16.93 -21.95
CA ALA A 376 -15.26 -17.55 -21.33
C ALA A 376 -14.93 -18.94 -20.74
N ALA A 377 -14.13 -19.74 -21.45
CA ALA A 377 -13.66 -21.04 -20.96
C ALA A 377 -12.83 -20.90 -19.68
N ALA A 378 -11.90 -19.92 -19.66
CA ALA A 378 -11.09 -19.65 -18.47
C ALA A 378 -11.94 -19.11 -17.29
N LEU A 379 -12.95 -18.27 -17.54
CA LEU A 379 -13.88 -17.80 -16.51
C LEU A 379 -14.72 -18.95 -15.94
N ARG A 380 -15.20 -19.87 -16.78
CA ARG A 380 -15.89 -21.09 -16.33
C ARG A 380 -14.98 -21.96 -15.46
N SER A 381 -13.71 -22.13 -15.85
CA SER A 381 -12.72 -22.87 -15.04
C SER A 381 -12.46 -22.20 -13.69
N ALA A 382 -12.27 -20.88 -13.68
CA ALA A 382 -12.07 -20.09 -12.46
C ALA A 382 -13.28 -20.14 -11.50
N TYR A 383 -14.50 -20.14 -12.06
CA TYR A 383 -15.74 -20.29 -11.29
C TYR A 383 -15.87 -21.67 -10.63
N VAL A 384 -15.59 -22.73 -11.37
CA VAL A 384 -15.67 -24.10 -10.85
C VAL A 384 -14.55 -24.40 -9.85
N GLY A 385 -13.40 -23.70 -9.96
CA GLY A 385 -12.31 -23.82 -8.99
C GLY A 385 -11.59 -25.17 -9.04
N VAL A 386 -11.59 -25.87 -10.19
CA VAL A 386 -10.85 -27.12 -10.38
C VAL A 386 -9.45 -26.80 -10.87
N ASP A 387 -8.45 -27.09 -10.05
CA ASP A 387 -7.05 -26.82 -10.34
C ASP A 387 -6.23 -28.13 -10.32
N PHE A 388 -5.08 -28.17 -11.00
CA PHE A 388 -4.21 -29.36 -11.07
C PHE A 388 -3.46 -29.67 -9.76
N GLY A 389 -3.89 -29.10 -8.63
CA GLY A 389 -3.39 -29.46 -7.29
C GLY A 389 -1.91 -29.11 -7.08
N GLY A 390 -1.66 -27.97 -6.56
CA GLY A 390 -0.35 -27.55 -6.09
C GLY A 390 -0.47 -26.19 -5.47
N SER A 391 -0.23 -26.03 -4.16
CA SER A 391 -0.09 -24.80 -3.37
C SER A 391 -0.80 -23.53 -3.93
N GLY A 392 -2.01 -23.69 -4.45
CA GLY A 392 -2.61 -22.86 -5.49
C GLY A 392 -3.57 -21.78 -5.04
N THR A 393 -3.78 -21.51 -3.74
CA THR A 393 -4.68 -20.43 -3.29
C THR A 393 -4.09 -19.02 -3.40
N ALA A 394 -2.81 -18.91 -3.72
CA ALA A 394 -2.14 -17.60 -3.78
C ALA A 394 -2.21 -16.94 -5.16
N ARG A 395 -2.20 -17.72 -6.27
CA ARG A 395 -2.15 -17.19 -7.64
C ARG A 395 -3.42 -16.43 -8.05
N PRO A 396 -3.33 -15.47 -9.00
CA PRO A 396 -4.51 -14.84 -9.58
C PRO A 396 -5.49 -15.86 -10.16
N ARG A 397 -6.80 -15.57 -10.10
CA ARG A 397 -7.87 -16.43 -10.66
C ARG A 397 -7.72 -16.67 -12.16
N GLY A 398 -7.15 -15.71 -12.87
CA GLY A 398 -6.80 -15.83 -14.28
C GLY A 398 -5.79 -14.76 -14.67
N ALA A 399 -4.90 -15.11 -15.58
CA ALA A 399 -3.96 -14.19 -16.20
C ALA A 399 -4.05 -14.34 -17.71
N PHE A 400 -4.39 -13.26 -18.39
CA PHE A 400 -4.57 -13.21 -19.86
C PHE A 400 -3.57 -12.26 -20.49
N PHE A 401 -3.14 -12.59 -21.69
CA PHE A 401 -2.32 -11.73 -22.52
C PHE A 401 -3.02 -11.51 -23.88
N PHE A 402 -3.68 -10.37 -24.00
CA PHE A 402 -4.41 -9.99 -25.21
C PHE A 402 -3.46 -9.34 -26.20
N VAL A 403 -3.25 -9.97 -27.35
CA VAL A 403 -2.39 -9.45 -28.41
C VAL A 403 -3.15 -9.36 -29.73
N GLY A 404 -2.81 -8.39 -30.54
CA GLY A 404 -3.44 -8.16 -31.84
C GLY A 404 -3.45 -6.70 -32.25
N PRO A 405 -4.03 -6.37 -33.43
CA PRO A 405 -4.07 -5.02 -33.95
C PRO A 405 -4.71 -4.00 -33.03
N THR A 406 -4.48 -2.73 -33.27
CA THR A 406 -5.13 -1.65 -32.50
C THR A 406 -6.62 -1.55 -32.82
N GLY A 407 -7.46 -1.26 -31.83
CA GLY A 407 -8.89 -1.01 -32.02
C GLY A 407 -9.76 -2.24 -32.24
N VAL A 408 -9.25 -3.48 -32.11
CA VAL A 408 -10.01 -4.73 -32.32
C VAL A 408 -10.87 -5.17 -31.12
N GLY A 409 -10.84 -4.44 -30.00
CA GLY A 409 -11.71 -4.72 -28.85
C GLY A 409 -11.03 -5.28 -27.61
N LYS A 410 -9.69 -5.33 -27.54
CA LYS A 410 -8.94 -5.85 -26.36
C LYS A 410 -9.39 -5.24 -25.03
N THR A 411 -9.38 -3.92 -24.95
CA THR A 411 -9.80 -3.17 -23.75
C THR A 411 -11.31 -3.30 -23.47
N GLU A 412 -12.12 -3.42 -24.54
CA GLU A 412 -13.57 -3.60 -24.41
C GLU A 412 -13.92 -4.98 -23.84
N LEU A 413 -13.20 -6.04 -24.25
CA LEU A 413 -13.38 -7.37 -23.67
C LEU A 413 -13.02 -7.37 -22.17
N ALA A 414 -11.95 -6.68 -21.76
CA ALA A 414 -11.58 -6.57 -20.36
C ALA A 414 -12.69 -5.88 -19.51
N LYS A 415 -13.32 -4.83 -20.04
CA LYS A 415 -14.47 -4.17 -19.39
C LYS A 415 -15.69 -5.06 -19.35
N ALA A 416 -15.96 -5.80 -20.43
CA ALA A 416 -17.08 -6.74 -20.50
C ALA A 416 -16.94 -7.86 -19.46
N VAL A 417 -15.72 -8.37 -19.26
CA VAL A 417 -15.41 -9.35 -18.23
C VAL A 417 -15.66 -8.78 -16.82
N ALA A 418 -15.24 -7.55 -16.55
CA ALA A 418 -15.47 -6.94 -15.24
C ALA A 418 -16.96 -6.75 -14.93
N GLU A 419 -17.75 -6.32 -15.90
CA GLU A 419 -19.19 -6.16 -15.77
C GLU A 419 -19.91 -7.49 -15.60
N LEU A 420 -19.54 -8.49 -16.38
CA LEU A 420 -20.07 -9.85 -16.28
C LEU A 420 -19.83 -10.48 -14.90
N MET A 421 -18.59 -10.31 -14.37
CA MET A 421 -18.15 -10.98 -13.15
C MET A 421 -18.55 -10.25 -11.88
N PHE A 422 -18.59 -8.92 -11.90
CA PHE A 422 -18.76 -8.12 -10.69
C PHE A 422 -19.97 -7.19 -10.74
N GLY A 423 -20.74 -7.19 -11.85
CA GLY A 423 -21.93 -6.36 -12.02
C GLY A 423 -21.66 -4.85 -12.07
N ASP A 424 -20.40 -4.42 -11.97
CA ASP A 424 -20.00 -3.02 -11.85
C ASP A 424 -18.67 -2.77 -12.58
N GLN A 425 -18.66 -1.77 -13.46
CA GLN A 425 -17.45 -1.31 -14.13
C GLN A 425 -16.42 -0.70 -13.16
N SER A 426 -16.79 -0.35 -11.94
CA SER A 426 -15.87 0.15 -10.92
C SER A 426 -14.91 -0.93 -10.40
N ALA A 427 -15.21 -2.23 -10.63
CA ALA A 427 -14.30 -3.35 -10.38
C ALA A 427 -13.20 -3.47 -11.44
N TYR A 428 -13.24 -2.67 -12.49
CA TYR A 428 -12.20 -2.56 -13.51
C TYR A 428 -11.18 -1.48 -13.13
N ALA A 429 -9.90 -1.83 -13.16
CA ALA A 429 -8.80 -0.89 -12.98
C ALA A 429 -7.83 -0.99 -14.16
N ARG A 430 -7.57 0.14 -14.82
CA ARG A 430 -6.64 0.24 -15.94
C ARG A 430 -5.37 0.96 -15.50
N PHE A 431 -4.24 0.33 -15.81
CA PHE A 431 -2.89 0.88 -15.69
C PHE A 431 -2.29 0.98 -17.09
N ASP A 432 -2.07 2.21 -17.55
CA ASP A 432 -1.45 2.46 -18.83
C ASP A 432 0.08 2.36 -18.69
N MET A 433 0.67 1.35 -19.30
CA MET A 433 2.10 1.08 -19.12
C MET A 433 2.99 2.12 -19.81
N SER A 434 2.44 2.97 -20.65
CA SER A 434 3.16 4.12 -21.19
C SER A 434 3.55 5.14 -20.12
N GLU A 435 2.83 5.17 -18.97
CA GLU A 435 3.16 5.99 -17.80
C GLU A 435 4.27 5.37 -16.93
N TYR A 436 4.62 4.11 -17.17
CA TYR A 436 5.58 3.33 -16.39
C TYR A 436 6.84 2.95 -17.18
N GLN A 437 7.25 3.79 -18.12
CA GLN A 437 8.44 3.61 -18.97
C GLN A 437 9.77 3.89 -18.24
N GLN A 438 9.73 4.69 -17.16
CA GLN A 438 10.92 5.11 -16.44
C GLN A 438 11.17 4.21 -15.25
N GLU A 439 12.43 4.11 -14.82
CA GLU A 439 12.85 3.22 -13.73
C GLU A 439 12.12 3.48 -12.41
N HIS A 440 11.97 4.74 -12.02
CA HIS A 440 11.26 5.12 -10.80
C HIS A 440 9.72 4.90 -10.87
N ALA A 441 9.19 4.65 -12.04
CA ALA A 441 7.77 4.33 -12.16
C ALA A 441 7.41 2.96 -11.54
N ALA A 442 8.37 2.04 -11.46
CA ALA A 442 8.21 0.78 -10.70
C ALA A 442 7.96 1.04 -9.20
N GLU A 443 8.57 2.09 -8.66
CA GLU A 443 8.37 2.49 -7.26
C GLU A 443 6.99 3.12 -7.06
N ARG A 444 6.46 3.86 -8.04
CA ARG A 444 5.09 4.38 -7.99
C ARG A 444 4.07 3.25 -7.98
N LEU A 445 4.29 2.21 -8.80
CA LEU A 445 3.38 1.06 -8.89
C LEU A 445 3.38 0.21 -7.61
N ALA A 446 4.57 -0.10 -7.08
CA ALA A 446 4.78 -1.05 -5.98
C ALA A 446 5.12 -0.38 -4.64
N GLY A 447 5.25 0.96 -4.58
CA GLY A 447 5.66 1.72 -3.39
C GLY A 447 7.16 1.96 -3.31
N ALA A 448 7.55 3.19 -2.95
CA ALA A 448 8.94 3.58 -2.79
C ALA A 448 9.56 2.97 -1.52
N PRO A 449 10.86 2.63 -1.54
CA PRO A 449 11.58 2.18 -0.35
C PRO A 449 11.62 3.25 0.76
N PRO A 450 11.90 2.86 2.02
CA PRO A 450 12.09 3.80 3.11
C PRO A 450 13.12 4.89 2.78
N GLY A 451 12.80 6.14 3.08
CA GLY A 451 13.68 7.29 2.84
C GLY A 451 13.53 7.97 1.47
N TYR A 452 12.73 7.43 0.57
CA TYR A 452 12.42 8.06 -0.72
C TYR A 452 11.09 8.82 -0.69
N ILE A 453 10.99 9.86 -1.54
CA ILE A 453 9.75 10.63 -1.71
C ILE A 453 8.64 9.70 -2.20
N GLY A 454 7.46 9.73 -1.52
CA GLY A 454 6.33 8.86 -1.86
C GLY A 454 6.24 7.56 -1.06
N HIS A 455 7.22 7.25 -0.18
CA HIS A 455 7.17 6.06 0.67
C HIS A 455 5.88 5.97 1.52
N GLU A 456 5.44 7.09 2.11
CA GLU A 456 4.22 7.11 2.94
C GLU A 456 2.93 6.88 2.16
N GLN A 457 2.94 7.05 0.84
CA GLN A 457 1.75 6.85 -0.01
C GLN A 457 1.52 5.37 -0.34
N GLY A 458 2.56 4.52 -0.22
CA GLY A 458 2.52 3.11 -0.66
C GLY A 458 2.45 2.96 -2.17
N GLY A 459 2.25 1.73 -2.66
CA GLY A 459 2.12 1.44 -4.08
C GLY A 459 0.70 1.67 -4.60
N GLU A 460 0.59 2.20 -5.81
CA GLU A 460 -0.71 2.45 -6.46
C GLU A 460 -1.45 1.13 -6.71
N LEU A 461 -0.75 0.12 -7.22
CA LEU A 461 -1.31 -1.20 -7.49
C LEU A 461 -1.68 -1.94 -6.19
N THR A 462 -0.79 -1.95 -5.20
CA THR A 462 -1.04 -2.62 -3.92
C THR A 462 -2.23 -2.02 -3.19
N ARG A 463 -2.33 -0.69 -3.16
CA ARG A 463 -3.48 0.03 -2.59
C ARG A 463 -4.78 -0.32 -3.30
N ARG A 464 -4.79 -0.30 -4.65
CA ARG A 464 -5.98 -0.61 -5.44
C ARG A 464 -6.52 -2.01 -5.15
N VAL A 465 -5.62 -3.00 -5.05
CA VAL A 465 -6.00 -4.39 -4.75
C VAL A 465 -6.45 -4.56 -3.31
N GLN A 466 -5.84 -3.84 -2.36
CA GLN A 466 -6.30 -3.84 -0.96
C GLN A 466 -7.68 -3.22 -0.80
N GLU A 467 -7.98 -2.13 -1.53
CA GLU A 467 -9.29 -1.49 -1.53
C GLU A 467 -10.36 -2.36 -2.20
N ARG A 468 -10.00 -3.06 -3.29
CA ARG A 468 -10.89 -3.92 -4.08
C ARG A 468 -10.18 -5.20 -4.51
N PRO A 469 -10.16 -6.23 -3.66
CA PRO A 469 -9.51 -7.50 -3.96
C PRO A 469 -10.14 -8.25 -5.14
N PHE A 470 -11.45 -8.07 -5.34
CA PHE A 470 -12.21 -8.64 -6.46
C PHE A 470 -12.26 -7.62 -7.59
N SER A 471 -11.35 -7.74 -8.53
CA SER A 471 -11.22 -6.78 -9.63
C SER A 471 -10.59 -7.39 -10.88
N VAL A 472 -10.88 -6.76 -12.01
CA VAL A 472 -10.15 -6.96 -13.26
C VAL A 472 -9.08 -5.87 -13.36
N LEU A 473 -7.83 -6.29 -13.39
CA LEU A 473 -6.68 -5.41 -13.53
C LEU A 473 -6.18 -5.46 -14.96
N LEU A 474 -6.33 -4.38 -15.69
CA LEU A 474 -5.83 -4.24 -17.05
C LEU A 474 -4.51 -3.47 -17.05
N PHE A 475 -3.47 -4.10 -17.57
CA PHE A 475 -2.17 -3.48 -17.84
C PHE A 475 -2.04 -3.28 -19.36
N ASP A 476 -2.32 -2.06 -19.80
CA ASP A 476 -2.44 -1.73 -21.21
C ASP A 476 -1.07 -1.37 -21.80
N GLU A 477 -0.75 -1.90 -23.00
CA GLU A 477 0.52 -1.70 -23.72
C GLU A 477 1.76 -2.12 -22.90
N ILE A 478 1.74 -3.36 -22.41
CA ILE A 478 2.77 -3.91 -21.48
C ILE A 478 4.20 -3.83 -22.04
N GLU A 479 4.35 -3.83 -23.36
CA GLU A 479 5.63 -3.70 -24.07
C GLU A 479 6.32 -2.35 -23.85
N LYS A 480 5.61 -1.34 -23.34
CA LYS A 480 6.14 -0.01 -23.00
C LYS A 480 6.67 0.09 -21.59
N ALA A 481 6.35 -0.87 -20.72
CA ALA A 481 6.76 -0.85 -19.34
C ALA A 481 8.28 -1.01 -19.17
N HIS A 482 8.84 -0.31 -18.19
CA HIS A 482 10.24 -0.53 -17.82
C HIS A 482 10.47 -1.97 -17.31
N PRO A 483 11.61 -2.63 -17.57
CA PRO A 483 11.87 -4.01 -17.13
C PRO A 483 11.67 -4.26 -15.64
N ARG A 484 11.97 -3.29 -14.78
CA ARG A 484 11.73 -3.41 -13.32
C ARG A 484 10.24 -3.50 -12.95
N VAL A 485 9.34 -2.95 -13.77
CA VAL A 485 7.90 -3.13 -13.59
C VAL A 485 7.53 -4.58 -13.92
N LEU A 486 8.12 -5.12 -14.99
CA LEU A 486 7.90 -6.51 -15.40
C LEU A 486 8.33 -7.51 -14.31
N ASP A 487 9.43 -7.23 -13.57
CA ASP A 487 9.89 -8.04 -12.44
C ASP A 487 8.83 -8.14 -11.31
N LYS A 488 8.02 -7.09 -11.11
CA LYS A 488 6.92 -7.11 -10.13
C LYS A 488 5.79 -8.04 -10.58
N PHE A 489 5.53 -8.10 -11.88
CA PHE A 489 4.52 -9.04 -12.40
C PHE A 489 4.92 -10.50 -12.27
N LEU A 490 6.22 -10.84 -12.34
CA LEU A 490 6.68 -12.20 -12.01
C LEU A 490 6.24 -12.60 -10.61
N GLN A 491 6.50 -11.76 -9.61
CA GLN A 491 6.10 -12.03 -8.24
C GLN A 491 4.59 -12.20 -8.10
N ILE A 492 3.80 -11.35 -8.78
CA ILE A 492 2.33 -11.44 -8.74
C ILE A 492 1.83 -12.74 -9.38
N LEU A 493 2.39 -13.14 -10.54
CA LEU A 493 1.97 -14.32 -11.28
C LEU A 493 2.41 -15.64 -10.62
N GLU A 494 3.51 -15.62 -9.84
CA GLU A 494 4.05 -16.80 -9.15
C GLU A 494 3.51 -16.92 -7.73
N ASP A 495 3.68 -15.87 -6.93
CA ASP A 495 3.33 -15.88 -5.50
C ASP A 495 1.92 -15.36 -5.23
N GLY A 496 1.26 -14.74 -6.22
CA GLY A 496 -0.07 -14.14 -6.07
C GLY A 496 -0.12 -12.97 -5.09
N ARG A 497 1.01 -12.36 -4.78
CA ARG A 497 1.13 -11.25 -3.82
C ARG A 497 2.19 -10.24 -4.25
N LEU A 498 2.03 -9.02 -3.79
CA LEU A 498 3.03 -7.96 -3.91
C LEU A 498 3.12 -7.21 -2.59
N THR A 499 4.33 -7.08 -2.05
CA THR A 499 4.59 -6.30 -0.84
C THR A 499 5.10 -4.92 -1.24
N ASP A 500 4.49 -3.87 -0.71
CA ASP A 500 4.87 -2.49 -0.98
C ASP A 500 6.09 -2.04 -0.16
N GLY A 501 6.60 -0.83 -0.45
CA GLY A 501 7.73 -0.25 0.27
C GLY A 501 7.49 -0.05 1.78
N ARG A 502 6.25 -0.03 2.25
CA ARG A 502 5.87 0.05 3.67
C ARG A 502 5.76 -1.32 4.35
N GLY A 503 6.01 -2.40 3.63
CA GLY A 503 5.85 -3.77 4.11
C GLY A 503 4.40 -4.26 4.12
N GLN A 504 3.45 -3.54 3.50
CA GLN A 504 2.09 -3.98 3.34
C GLN A 504 1.96 -4.91 2.14
N THR A 505 1.33 -6.06 2.32
CA THR A 505 1.15 -7.06 1.27
C THR A 505 -0.26 -7.01 0.69
N ALA A 506 -0.35 -6.90 -0.64
CA ALA A 506 -1.59 -7.08 -1.40
C ALA A 506 -1.64 -8.49 -1.99
N TYR A 507 -2.81 -9.12 -1.95
CA TYR A 507 -3.06 -10.48 -2.46
C TYR A 507 -3.92 -10.42 -3.72
N PHE A 508 -3.45 -11.07 -4.79
CA PHE A 508 -4.08 -11.06 -6.11
C PHE A 508 -4.92 -12.31 -6.40
N SER A 509 -5.08 -13.20 -5.41
CA SER A 509 -5.78 -14.47 -5.57
C SER A 509 -7.23 -14.35 -6.04
N GLN A 510 -7.84 -13.20 -5.92
CA GLN A 510 -9.21 -12.93 -6.37
C GLN A 510 -9.28 -12.00 -7.59
N CYS A 511 -8.14 -11.57 -8.11
CA CYS A 511 -8.06 -10.72 -9.28
C CYS A 511 -8.04 -11.54 -10.58
N LEU A 512 -8.61 -10.96 -11.62
CA LEU A 512 -8.31 -11.31 -13.00
C LEU A 512 -7.31 -10.31 -13.55
N ILE A 513 -6.21 -10.79 -14.09
CA ILE A 513 -5.14 -9.95 -14.65
C ILE A 513 -5.17 -10.06 -16.16
N ILE A 514 -5.20 -8.91 -16.83
CA ILE A 514 -5.22 -8.84 -18.29
C ILE A 514 -4.09 -7.91 -18.71
N PHE A 515 -3.17 -8.41 -19.50
CA PHE A 515 -2.17 -7.62 -20.19
C PHE A 515 -2.61 -7.40 -21.62
N THR A 516 -2.40 -6.22 -22.18
CA THR A 516 -2.60 -5.99 -23.63
C THR A 516 -1.30 -5.61 -24.30
N SER A 517 -1.19 -5.97 -25.55
CA SER A 517 -0.05 -5.62 -26.40
C SER A 517 -0.48 -5.42 -27.85
N ASN A 518 0.23 -4.52 -28.54
CA ASN A 518 0.14 -4.33 -29.98
C ASN A 518 1.39 -4.89 -30.69
N THR A 519 2.25 -5.61 -29.98
CA THR A 519 3.49 -6.18 -30.53
C THR A 519 3.18 -7.07 -31.75
N GLY A 520 3.81 -6.81 -32.89
CA GLY A 520 3.61 -7.53 -34.15
C GLY A 520 2.50 -6.95 -35.04
N ALA A 521 1.80 -5.88 -34.60
CA ALA A 521 0.72 -5.30 -35.40
C ALA A 521 1.22 -4.64 -36.69
N ASP A 522 2.40 -4.01 -36.66
CA ASP A 522 2.98 -3.29 -37.82
C ASP A 522 3.20 -4.25 -39.01
N ALA A 523 3.74 -5.43 -38.76
CA ALA A 523 3.98 -6.42 -39.84
C ALA A 523 2.69 -6.98 -40.45
N VAL A 524 1.60 -7.03 -39.69
CA VAL A 524 0.27 -7.40 -40.24
C VAL A 524 -0.27 -6.29 -41.13
N GLN A 525 -0.05 -5.04 -40.74
CA GLN A 525 -0.44 -3.88 -41.54
C GLN A 525 0.30 -3.83 -42.89
N ASP A 526 1.59 -4.18 -42.91
CA ASP A 526 2.37 -4.30 -44.12
C ASP A 526 1.80 -5.37 -45.07
N LEU A 527 1.43 -6.56 -44.53
CA LEU A 527 0.79 -7.63 -45.32
C LEU A 527 -0.56 -7.19 -45.91
N LEU A 528 -1.37 -6.44 -45.18
CA LEU A 528 -2.65 -5.90 -45.65
C LEU A 528 -2.45 -4.85 -46.76
N SER A 529 -1.40 -4.03 -46.67
CA SER A 529 -1.09 -3.02 -47.67
C SER A 529 -0.58 -3.61 -48.98
N GLU A 530 0.00 -4.84 -48.97
CA GLU A 530 0.42 -5.60 -50.14
C GLU A 530 -0.73 -6.31 -50.89
N GLY A 531 -1.99 -6.20 -50.37
CA GLY A 531 -3.20 -6.66 -51.07
C GLY A 531 -3.69 -8.05 -50.65
N ASP A 532 -3.18 -8.64 -49.59
CA ASP A 532 -3.66 -9.91 -49.04
C ASP A 532 -4.80 -9.64 -48.02
N GLU A 533 -6.01 -9.39 -48.53
CA GLU A 533 -7.21 -9.05 -47.71
C GLU A 533 -7.70 -10.21 -46.88
N ASP A 534 -7.19 -11.43 -47.03
CA ASP A 534 -7.76 -12.66 -46.43
C ASP A 534 -6.72 -13.48 -45.65
N VAL A 535 -5.93 -12.83 -44.79
CA VAL A 535 -5.01 -13.53 -43.89
C VAL A 535 -5.80 -14.47 -42.96
N PRO A 536 -5.55 -15.80 -43.01
CA PRO A 536 -6.25 -16.75 -42.13
C PRO A 536 -5.92 -16.50 -40.65
N TYR A 537 -6.92 -16.66 -39.75
CA TYR A 537 -6.72 -16.48 -38.33
C TYR A 537 -5.54 -17.29 -37.78
N ALA A 538 -5.35 -18.55 -38.20
CA ALA A 538 -4.25 -19.40 -37.76
C ALA A 538 -2.86 -18.80 -38.08
N ALA A 539 -2.73 -18.10 -39.21
CA ALA A 539 -1.49 -17.40 -39.57
C ALA A 539 -1.25 -16.19 -38.68
N LEU A 540 -2.30 -15.41 -38.39
CA LEU A 540 -2.26 -14.31 -37.43
C LEU A 540 -1.90 -14.77 -36.00
N GLU A 541 -2.50 -15.86 -35.56
CA GLU A 541 -2.23 -16.44 -34.25
C GLU A 541 -0.75 -16.87 -34.11
N ALA A 542 -0.23 -17.57 -35.13
CA ALA A 542 1.17 -17.97 -35.17
C ALA A 542 2.12 -16.77 -35.19
N HIS A 543 1.79 -15.72 -35.98
CA HIS A 543 2.57 -14.50 -36.05
C HIS A 543 2.63 -13.76 -34.76
N PHE A 544 1.48 -13.43 -34.12
CA PHE A 544 1.41 -12.68 -32.87
C PHE A 544 2.04 -13.44 -31.72
N THR A 545 1.82 -14.74 -31.64
CA THR A 545 2.43 -15.59 -30.60
C THR A 545 3.95 -15.55 -30.68
N ARG A 546 4.51 -15.63 -31.90
CA ARG A 546 5.96 -15.53 -32.13
C ARG A 546 6.48 -14.13 -31.81
N ALA A 547 5.80 -13.07 -32.26
CA ALA A 547 6.19 -11.69 -31.99
C ALA A 547 6.27 -11.37 -30.49
N VAL A 548 5.30 -11.85 -29.70
CA VAL A 548 5.30 -11.72 -28.26
C VAL A 548 6.47 -12.47 -27.61
N GLU A 549 6.72 -13.72 -28.02
CA GLU A 549 7.84 -14.51 -27.49
C GLU A 549 9.18 -13.82 -27.78
N GLU A 550 9.40 -13.36 -29.00
CA GLU A 550 10.60 -12.63 -29.42
C GLU A 550 10.75 -11.33 -28.62
N LYS A 551 9.66 -10.59 -28.39
CA LYS A 551 9.67 -9.36 -27.59
C LYS A 551 10.13 -9.59 -26.15
N PHE A 552 9.56 -10.57 -25.46
CA PHE A 552 9.96 -10.89 -24.07
C PHE A 552 11.41 -11.43 -24.01
N ARG A 553 11.86 -12.17 -25.02
CA ARG A 553 13.25 -12.59 -25.14
C ARG A 553 14.20 -11.40 -25.33
N ALA A 554 13.83 -10.44 -26.19
CA ALA A 554 14.61 -9.24 -26.44
C ALA A 554 14.72 -8.32 -25.21
N ILE A 555 13.67 -8.25 -24.38
CA ILE A 555 13.69 -7.51 -23.11
C ILE A 555 14.50 -8.27 -22.03
N GLY A 556 14.88 -9.53 -22.27
CA GLY A 556 15.60 -10.36 -21.29
C GLY A 556 14.70 -10.92 -20.19
N ARG A 557 13.41 -11.14 -20.47
CA ARG A 557 12.41 -11.66 -19.52
C ARG A 557 11.58 -12.81 -20.12
N PRO A 558 12.21 -13.85 -20.68
CA PRO A 558 11.47 -14.98 -21.30
C PRO A 558 10.63 -15.75 -20.29
N GLU A 559 10.97 -15.73 -19.00
CA GLU A 559 10.23 -16.37 -17.90
C GLU A 559 8.80 -15.81 -17.75
N ILE A 560 8.60 -14.51 -17.99
CA ILE A 560 7.26 -13.88 -17.96
C ILE A 560 6.38 -14.49 -19.04
N TYR A 561 6.91 -14.61 -20.26
CA TYR A 561 6.17 -15.25 -21.36
C TYR A 561 5.80 -16.70 -21.01
N GLY A 562 6.72 -17.45 -20.40
CA GLY A 562 6.44 -18.84 -19.96
C GLY A 562 5.25 -18.91 -18.99
N ARG A 563 5.05 -17.89 -18.13
CA ARG A 563 3.91 -17.84 -17.20
C ARG A 563 2.62 -17.36 -17.87
N LEU A 564 2.72 -16.50 -18.87
CA LEU A 564 1.56 -15.94 -19.59
C LEU A 564 1.11 -16.80 -20.76
N LYS A 565 1.96 -17.69 -21.28
CA LYS A 565 1.70 -18.51 -22.47
C LYS A 565 0.34 -19.25 -22.45
N PRO A 566 -0.11 -19.85 -21.32
CA PRO A 566 -1.43 -20.51 -21.28
C PRO A 566 -2.62 -19.53 -21.44
N GLY A 567 -2.41 -18.25 -21.17
CA GLY A 567 -3.42 -17.20 -21.24
C GLY A 567 -3.24 -16.26 -22.43
N VAL A 568 -2.39 -16.58 -23.41
CA VAL A 568 -2.24 -15.78 -24.63
C VAL A 568 -3.51 -15.91 -25.48
N VAL A 569 -4.13 -14.78 -25.76
CA VAL A 569 -5.37 -14.66 -26.55
C VAL A 569 -5.11 -13.71 -27.69
N VAL A 570 -5.12 -14.24 -28.91
CA VAL A 570 -4.90 -13.45 -30.12
C VAL A 570 -6.22 -12.91 -30.62
N PHE A 571 -6.27 -11.60 -30.86
CA PHE A 571 -7.41 -10.91 -31.45
C PHE A 571 -7.25 -10.87 -32.97
N ASP A 572 -8.32 -11.25 -33.65
CA ASP A 572 -8.37 -11.15 -35.13
C ASP A 572 -8.40 -9.69 -35.59
N MET A 573 -8.03 -9.46 -36.82
CA MET A 573 -8.24 -8.19 -37.46
C MET A 573 -9.72 -7.90 -37.67
N LEU A 574 -10.09 -6.62 -37.80
CA LEU A 574 -11.48 -6.25 -38.02
C LEU A 574 -11.89 -6.58 -39.44
N ARG A 575 -12.66 -7.66 -39.63
CA ARG A 575 -13.16 -8.10 -40.94
C ARG A 575 -14.38 -7.28 -41.38
N ARG A 576 -14.57 -7.12 -42.70
CA ARG A 576 -15.64 -6.29 -43.28
C ARG A 576 -17.04 -6.67 -42.78
N GLU A 577 -17.32 -7.96 -42.61
CA GLU A 577 -18.61 -8.48 -42.09
C GLU A 577 -18.99 -7.98 -40.67
N HIS A 578 -18.00 -7.53 -39.91
CA HIS A 578 -18.21 -7.05 -38.53
C HIS A 578 -18.33 -5.53 -38.41
N ILE A 579 -17.94 -4.78 -39.46
CA ILE A 579 -17.94 -3.30 -39.44
C ILE A 579 -19.35 -2.78 -39.21
N VAL A 580 -20.32 -3.28 -39.97
CA VAL A 580 -21.74 -2.87 -39.87
C VAL A 580 -22.31 -3.19 -38.51
N ARG A 581 -22.06 -4.39 -37.98
CA ARG A 581 -22.52 -4.80 -36.63
C ARG A 581 -21.97 -3.93 -35.51
N ILE A 582 -20.69 -3.50 -35.64
CA ILE A 582 -20.08 -2.59 -34.66
C ILE A 582 -20.70 -1.19 -34.78
N ALA A 583 -20.93 -0.71 -36.02
CA ALA A 583 -21.59 0.58 -36.25
C ALA A 583 -22.99 0.61 -35.69
N ASP A 584 -23.81 -0.42 -36.01
CA ASP A 584 -25.18 -0.55 -35.46
C ASP A 584 -25.20 -0.48 -33.94
N ARG A 585 -24.32 -1.23 -33.28
CA ARG A 585 -24.22 -1.20 -31.81
C ARG A 585 -23.89 0.20 -31.26
N LEU A 586 -22.97 0.94 -31.89
CA LEU A 586 -22.65 2.31 -31.48
C LEU A 586 -23.80 3.27 -31.74
N LEU A 587 -24.55 3.06 -32.83
CA LEU A 587 -25.76 3.81 -33.16
C LEU A 587 -26.90 3.50 -32.16
N ASP A 588 -27.04 2.25 -31.69
CA ASP A 588 -27.99 1.87 -30.65
C ASP A 588 -27.66 2.57 -29.33
N GLN A 589 -26.37 2.66 -28.95
CA GLN A 589 -25.94 3.43 -27.78
C GLN A 589 -26.30 4.92 -27.90
N LEU A 590 -26.10 5.51 -29.08
CA LEU A 590 -26.47 6.90 -29.36
C LEU A 590 -28.00 7.07 -29.27
N THR A 591 -28.76 6.15 -29.86
CA THR A 591 -30.23 6.15 -29.85
C THR A 591 -30.76 6.07 -28.43
N GLU A 592 -30.23 5.17 -27.61
CA GLU A 592 -30.64 5.03 -26.23
C GLU A 592 -30.28 6.27 -25.41
N SER A 593 -29.10 6.84 -25.58
CA SER A 593 -28.69 8.09 -24.89
C SER A 593 -29.61 9.25 -25.25
N VAL A 594 -30.04 9.37 -26.51
CA VAL A 594 -30.99 10.40 -26.96
C VAL A 594 -32.36 10.14 -26.34
N ARG A 595 -32.81 8.89 -26.30
CA ARG A 595 -34.07 8.48 -25.71
C ARG A 595 -34.15 8.81 -24.22
N GLU A 596 -33.14 8.44 -23.46
CA GLU A 596 -33.06 8.64 -22.00
C GLU A 596 -33.02 10.13 -21.62
N ARG A 597 -32.18 10.91 -22.32
CA ARG A 597 -31.98 12.32 -21.98
C ARG A 597 -33.03 13.27 -22.49
N HIS A 598 -33.59 12.99 -23.66
CA HIS A 598 -34.47 13.92 -24.37
C HIS A 598 -35.84 13.36 -24.64
N GLN A 599 -36.11 12.08 -24.36
CA GLN A 599 -37.38 11.38 -24.67
C GLN A 599 -37.74 11.45 -26.16
N VAL A 600 -36.73 11.53 -27.04
CA VAL A 600 -36.85 11.55 -28.49
C VAL A 600 -36.43 10.22 -29.07
N LYS A 601 -37.16 9.66 -30.01
CA LYS A 601 -36.78 8.45 -30.73
C LYS A 601 -35.89 8.82 -31.91
N LEU A 602 -34.58 8.50 -31.79
CA LEU A 602 -33.67 8.54 -32.93
C LEU A 602 -33.82 7.25 -33.74
N ALA A 603 -33.97 7.37 -35.05
CA ALA A 603 -34.07 6.24 -35.97
C ALA A 603 -32.93 6.35 -37.01
N PRO A 604 -31.84 5.62 -36.81
CA PRO A 604 -30.79 5.50 -37.87
C PRO A 604 -31.38 4.90 -39.14
N ASP A 605 -30.91 5.36 -40.29
CA ASP A 605 -31.32 4.90 -41.59
C ASP A 605 -30.32 3.90 -42.18
N PRO A 606 -30.54 2.57 -42.04
CA PRO A 606 -29.58 1.56 -42.44
C PRO A 606 -29.20 1.62 -43.93
N ASP A 607 -30.16 2.00 -44.78
CA ASP A 607 -29.99 2.03 -46.24
C ASP A 607 -28.93 3.05 -46.66
N SER A 608 -28.76 4.13 -45.93
CA SER A 608 -27.72 5.14 -46.19
C SER A 608 -26.45 4.92 -45.35
N LEU A 609 -26.58 4.45 -44.10
CA LEU A 609 -25.46 4.38 -43.18
C LEU A 609 -24.56 3.15 -43.38
N HIS A 610 -25.13 1.97 -43.69
CA HIS A 610 -24.34 0.74 -43.87
C HIS A 610 -23.38 0.82 -45.09
N PRO A 611 -23.81 1.24 -46.28
CA PRO A 611 -22.89 1.43 -47.40
C PRO A 611 -21.80 2.46 -47.08
N TRP A 612 -22.21 3.59 -46.50
CA TRP A 612 -21.32 4.68 -46.18
C TRP A 612 -20.19 4.25 -45.21
N ILE A 613 -20.52 3.56 -44.08
CA ILE A 613 -19.50 3.14 -43.13
C ILE A 613 -18.60 2.04 -43.74
N THR A 614 -19.15 1.16 -44.54
CA THR A 614 -18.40 0.09 -45.19
C THR A 614 -17.38 0.68 -46.20
N GLU A 615 -17.80 1.67 -46.98
CA GLU A 615 -16.89 2.38 -47.90
C GLU A 615 -15.78 3.11 -47.15
N ARG A 616 -16.11 3.84 -46.10
CA ARG A 616 -15.14 4.54 -45.24
C ARG A 616 -14.11 3.61 -44.62
N MET A 617 -14.53 2.44 -44.19
CA MET A 617 -13.66 1.44 -43.59
C MET A 617 -12.94 0.55 -44.62
N SER A 618 -13.16 0.77 -45.91
CA SER A 618 -12.40 0.08 -47.00
C SER A 618 -11.02 0.70 -47.22
N ASP A 619 -10.76 1.89 -46.67
CA ASP A 619 -9.45 2.50 -46.72
C ASP A 619 -8.47 1.75 -45.78
N PRO A 620 -7.30 1.28 -46.26
CA PRO A 620 -6.31 0.58 -45.45
C PRO A 620 -5.85 1.36 -44.22
N GLU A 621 -5.74 2.70 -44.31
CA GLU A 621 -5.40 3.54 -43.16
C GLU A 621 -6.51 3.49 -42.09
N HIS A 622 -7.77 3.47 -42.49
CA HIS A 622 -8.90 3.36 -41.58
C HIS A 622 -9.02 1.97 -40.95
N GLN A 623 -8.71 0.91 -41.70
CA GLN A 623 -8.71 -0.47 -41.18
C GLN A 623 -7.67 -0.66 -40.09
N ALA A 624 -6.51 0.00 -40.19
CA ALA A 624 -5.45 -0.07 -39.19
C ALA A 624 -5.89 0.39 -37.78
N TYR A 625 -6.86 1.33 -37.69
CA TYR A 625 -7.41 1.82 -36.43
C TYR A 625 -8.66 1.03 -35.94
N GLY A 626 -9.17 0.11 -36.74
CA GLY A 626 -10.24 -0.81 -36.39
C GLY A 626 -11.51 -0.11 -35.85
N GLY A 627 -12.08 -0.62 -34.82
CA GLY A 627 -13.30 -0.08 -34.18
C GLY A 627 -13.17 1.36 -33.65
N ARG A 628 -11.97 1.85 -33.40
CA ARG A 628 -11.75 3.27 -33.06
C ARG A 628 -12.09 4.18 -34.21
N GLN A 629 -11.74 3.79 -35.43
CA GLN A 629 -12.07 4.56 -36.63
C GLN A 629 -13.58 4.54 -36.90
N ILE A 630 -14.25 3.40 -36.75
CA ILE A 630 -15.72 3.35 -36.84
C ILE A 630 -16.34 4.39 -35.88
N ARG A 631 -15.87 4.44 -34.65
CA ARG A 631 -16.36 5.43 -33.65
C ARG A 631 -16.08 6.87 -34.10
N ASN A 632 -14.88 7.15 -34.62
CA ASN A 632 -14.52 8.49 -35.10
C ASN A 632 -15.41 8.93 -36.28
N GLU A 633 -15.73 8.03 -37.21
CA GLU A 633 -16.66 8.35 -38.28
C GLU A 633 -18.08 8.61 -37.75
N LEU A 634 -18.55 7.81 -36.80
CA LEU A 634 -19.86 7.99 -36.16
C LEU A 634 -19.95 9.25 -35.31
N GLU A 635 -18.82 9.83 -34.85
CA GLU A 635 -18.81 11.14 -34.17
C GLU A 635 -19.34 12.27 -35.05
N ARG A 636 -19.18 12.18 -36.36
CA ARG A 636 -19.77 13.12 -37.33
C ARG A 636 -21.31 13.07 -37.29
N LEU A 637 -21.87 11.86 -37.19
CA LEU A 637 -23.30 11.65 -37.06
C LEU A 637 -23.82 12.20 -35.72
N ARG A 638 -23.08 11.94 -34.63
CA ARG A 638 -23.39 12.52 -33.33
C ARG A 638 -23.39 14.04 -33.36
N ALA A 639 -22.41 14.68 -34.02
CA ALA A 639 -22.34 16.13 -34.16
C ALA A 639 -23.56 16.68 -34.93
N ALA A 640 -24.05 15.99 -35.95
CA ALA A 640 -25.26 16.35 -36.67
C ALA A 640 -26.51 16.28 -35.78
N VAL A 641 -26.65 15.23 -34.95
CA VAL A 641 -27.72 15.11 -33.97
C VAL A 641 -27.67 16.27 -32.97
N VAL A 642 -26.49 16.58 -32.40
CA VAL A 642 -26.30 17.71 -31.47
C VAL A 642 -26.72 19.03 -32.13
N SER A 643 -26.26 19.29 -33.37
CA SER A 643 -26.64 20.50 -34.11
C SER A 643 -28.14 20.61 -34.35
N HIS A 644 -28.80 19.50 -34.68
CA HIS A 644 -30.26 19.45 -34.84
C HIS A 644 -31.01 19.80 -33.55
N PHE A 645 -30.56 19.24 -32.39
CA PHE A 645 -31.15 19.54 -31.08
C PHE A 645 -31.00 21.02 -30.70
N LEU A 646 -29.86 21.61 -30.99
CA LEU A 646 -29.60 23.04 -30.71
C LEU A 646 -30.46 23.95 -31.59
N ALA A 647 -30.64 23.59 -32.87
CA ALA A 647 -31.35 24.42 -33.83
C ALA A 647 -32.89 24.28 -33.72
N ARG A 648 -33.39 23.05 -33.47
CA ARG A 648 -34.85 22.77 -33.61
C ARG A 648 -35.55 22.33 -32.34
N ARG A 649 -34.81 21.97 -31.27
CA ARG A 649 -35.33 21.51 -29.96
C ARG A 649 -36.52 20.55 -30.12
N PRO A 650 -36.27 19.31 -30.62
CA PRO A 650 -37.36 18.36 -30.86
C PRO A 650 -38.17 18.13 -29.57
N ALA A 651 -39.48 18.04 -29.68
CA ALA A 651 -40.37 17.82 -28.54
C ALA A 651 -40.23 16.40 -27.97
N PRO A 652 -40.35 16.20 -26.65
CA PRO A 652 -40.44 14.87 -26.06
C PRO A 652 -41.51 14.01 -26.77
N GLY A 653 -41.19 12.75 -27.05
CA GLY A 653 -42.08 11.83 -27.79
C GLY A 653 -41.95 11.90 -29.30
N SER A 654 -41.24 12.91 -29.86
CA SER A 654 -41.02 13.00 -31.31
C SER A 654 -40.05 11.93 -31.81
N ARG A 655 -40.11 11.65 -33.12
CA ARG A 655 -39.23 10.76 -33.83
C ARG A 655 -38.41 11.53 -34.86
N ILE A 656 -37.10 11.29 -34.89
CA ILE A 656 -36.18 11.89 -35.86
C ILE A 656 -35.38 10.79 -36.56
N ARG A 657 -35.11 10.94 -37.85
CA ARG A 657 -34.26 10.03 -38.62
C ARG A 657 -32.88 10.62 -38.78
N LEU A 658 -31.87 9.75 -38.76
CA LEU A 658 -30.44 10.04 -38.92
C LEU A 658 -29.93 9.25 -40.11
N GLY A 659 -29.28 9.91 -41.07
CA GLY A 659 -28.68 9.27 -42.24
C GLY A 659 -27.56 10.11 -42.84
N VAL A 660 -27.07 9.69 -43.98
CA VAL A 660 -26.09 10.42 -44.80
C VAL A 660 -26.61 10.58 -46.22
N ASP A 661 -26.27 11.71 -46.83
CA ASP A 661 -26.55 11.93 -48.25
C ASP A 661 -25.51 11.21 -49.13
N ALA A 662 -25.70 11.25 -50.46
CA ALA A 662 -24.84 10.58 -51.44
C ALA A 662 -23.35 11.08 -51.43
N ASP A 663 -23.15 12.29 -50.91
CA ASP A 663 -21.80 12.87 -50.73
C ASP A 663 -21.19 12.56 -49.33
N GLY A 664 -21.88 11.75 -48.51
CA GLY A 664 -21.46 11.37 -47.17
C GLY A 664 -21.69 12.43 -46.09
N THR A 665 -22.51 13.48 -46.39
CA THR A 665 -22.88 14.51 -45.43
C THR A 665 -23.99 14.01 -44.50
N PRO A 666 -23.78 14.05 -43.14
CA PRO A 666 -24.78 13.64 -42.20
C PRO A 666 -26.04 14.56 -42.21
N TRP A 667 -27.20 13.97 -42.15
CA TRP A 667 -28.47 14.71 -41.99
C TRP A 667 -29.32 14.15 -40.86
N VAL A 668 -30.12 15.06 -40.22
CA VAL A 668 -31.15 14.71 -39.24
C VAL A 668 -32.45 15.38 -39.66
N ARG A 669 -33.50 14.58 -39.84
CA ARG A 669 -34.83 15.04 -40.26
C ARG A 669 -35.91 14.58 -39.32
N ALA A 670 -36.97 15.40 -39.13
CA ALA A 670 -38.16 14.94 -38.44
C ALA A 670 -38.81 13.81 -39.23
N ASP A 671 -39.21 12.75 -38.56
CA ASP A 671 -39.98 11.68 -39.18
C ASP A 671 -41.42 12.17 -39.34
N GLU A 672 -41.76 12.79 -40.47
CA GLU A 672 -43.16 13.16 -40.76
C GLU A 672 -43.95 11.86 -40.94
N PRO A 673 -45.14 11.72 -40.29
CA PRO A 673 -46.02 10.58 -40.56
C PRO A 673 -46.34 10.57 -42.06
N ARG A 674 -46.03 9.46 -42.78
CA ARG A 674 -46.48 9.28 -44.14
C ARG A 674 -47.98 9.60 -44.19
N ALA A 675 -48.31 10.67 -44.89
CA ALA A 675 -49.68 10.97 -45.23
C ALA A 675 -50.30 9.71 -45.87
N GLY A 676 -51.23 9.08 -45.20
CA GLY A 676 -51.94 7.93 -45.73
C GLY A 676 -52.50 8.32 -47.12
N THR A 677 -52.15 7.57 -48.14
CA THR A 677 -52.87 7.57 -49.41
C THR A 677 -54.31 7.16 -49.09
N GLY A 678 -55.13 8.18 -48.85
CA GLY A 678 -56.58 7.98 -48.81
C GLY A 678 -57.01 7.60 -50.21
N GLU A 679 -57.23 6.33 -50.45
CA GLU A 679 -58.10 5.90 -51.54
C GLU A 679 -59.54 6.32 -51.16
N GLY A 680 -59.96 7.40 -51.84
CA GLY A 680 -61.36 7.79 -51.83
C GLY A 680 -62.15 6.78 -52.65
N GLU A 681 -63.02 6.04 -51.98
CA GLU A 681 -64.18 5.45 -52.61
C GLU A 681 -65.25 6.56 -52.75
N GLY A 682 -65.57 6.90 -54.02
CA GLY A 682 -66.71 7.58 -54.44
C GLY A 682 -67.58 6.73 -55.42
#